data_c62cec7f5b469dba08a0085c18019271
#
_entry.id   c62cec7f5b469dba08a0085c18019271
#
_cell.length_a   1.000
_cell.length_b   1.000
_cell.length_c   1.000
_cell.angle_alpha   90.00
_cell.angle_beta   90.00
_cell.angle_gamma   90.00
#
_symmetry.space_group_name_H-M   'P 1'
#
loop_
_entity.id
_entity.type
_entity.pdbx_description
1 polymer ?
#
loop_
_entity_poly.entity_id
_entity_poly.type
_entity_poly.pdbx_seq_one_letter_code
_entity_poly.pdbx_strand_id
1 'polypeptide(L)'
;MTLRRYGRAMAAVSGAALLYASFSLPALATPESDTQPGNAATASANETTPAPITVTATRTDTLGDKVYVGDVLTFTFTYTNETDSALTVFPKESNLAGVLTTGAPNCRWHNLAAHTTKQCKSATYTITEADLTAGSFTPTSTWAATRDRNGNDVIAGGITATAEAITVLPGSRAAEPDPVETPKDYAIGEVARLASPGLNGFKCHRIPALTTATNGWIIAAWDGRPETCQDAPQANSIVYRISKDGGKSWTPIQTALAGTPGANKVGFSDPSFVVDRTTGTIFLFSVKSFDAGLFQSQLGTDPNARNILHAHVVESHDNGQTWVNPRTITDQVTQGNEDQWFTRFASSGEGIQLRYGAHAGRLIQQYAVANAGSTSLMAVSVYSDDHGATWKPGAPSEGSADENKVVELSDGRLLLNSRTQGTAGQRLEAISYDGGQTWGPFRHNWDLTDPRNNASIIRAYPNAPQGSARARVLLFSNADSSSARANGTIRVSYDDGFTWNEGKVFESGDMAYSTLHALNDGTWGLLYETGGYKNIDFMRVDAAYLGLKDPGEDVAPTPQPTPSVDPQPTPAPTVDPSPAPSPSVDPTPAPTPSVDPTPAPQPTPDPEPTPTPDPTPSATPAHWVNTGAGWKWQLEDGSFAASQSVVIGDATYRFNADGIMVTGWEQQDGKWSHYSSYGARTNGWLHEDGSWFYFDPSTGVMKTWWAQIDGHWYNFGLDGRMVTGWKNLDGHWYRFGTDGHMATGWQRIGLSWYYFGTDGQMRTGWQTIDGRWYYFARSGVWI
;
A
#
# COMPACT_ATOMS: atom_id res chain seq x y z
N MET A 1 -12.92 -17.11 43.36
CA MET A 1 -11.98 -17.56 44.42
C MET A 1 -10.62 -16.98 44.08
N THR A 2 -10.29 -16.09 44.85
CA THR A 2 -9.09 -15.65 45.60
C THR A 2 -8.10 -14.76 44.82
N LEU A 3 -8.19 -13.48 45.16
CA LEU A 3 -7.17 -12.43 45.02
C LEU A 3 -5.85 -12.81 45.71
N ARG A 4 -4.72 -12.31 45.21
CA ARG A 4 -3.63 -11.78 46.06
C ARG A 4 -2.88 -10.64 45.35
N ARG A 5 -2.87 -9.51 46.07
CA ARG A 5 -2.04 -8.29 45.91
C ARG A 5 -0.66 -8.52 46.50
N TYR A 6 0.39 -7.86 45.98
CA TYR A 6 1.56 -7.29 46.65
C TYR A 6 2.07 -6.22 45.68
N GLY A 7 2.34 -5.00 45.96
CA GLY A 7 2.75 -4.27 47.19
C GLY A 7 4.21 -3.80 47.10
N ARG A 8 4.44 -2.55 46.68
CA ARG A 8 5.49 -1.57 46.99
C ARG A 8 6.94 -2.00 47.18
N ALA A 9 7.86 -1.27 46.51
CA ALA A 9 8.98 -0.59 47.22
C ALA A 9 9.47 0.63 46.41
N MET A 10 9.45 1.76 47.07
CA MET A 10 10.19 3.00 46.73
C MET A 10 11.67 2.82 47.06
N ALA A 11 12.56 3.42 46.28
CA ALA A 11 13.86 3.89 46.78
C ALA A 11 14.20 5.24 46.14
N ALA A 12 14.24 6.26 46.97
CA ALA A 12 14.78 7.57 46.68
C ALA A 12 16.29 7.54 46.90
N VAL A 13 17.06 8.22 46.07
CA VAL A 13 18.39 8.70 46.42
C VAL A 13 18.55 10.13 45.88
N SER A 14 18.93 10.96 46.82
CA SER A 14 19.20 12.38 46.82
C SER A 14 20.46 12.81 46.04
N GLY A 15 20.39 13.96 45.38
CA GLY A 15 21.16 15.13 45.73
C GLY A 15 22.57 15.29 45.15
N ALA A 16 22.74 16.37 44.36
CA ALA A 16 23.91 17.26 44.50
C ALA A 16 23.63 18.58 43.75
N ALA A 17 23.61 19.64 44.49
CA ALA A 17 23.65 21.02 44.04
C ALA A 17 25.08 21.41 43.66
N LEU A 18 25.26 22.21 42.63
CA LEU A 18 26.48 23.00 42.42
C LEU A 18 26.08 24.41 41.99
N LEU A 19 26.36 25.32 42.89
CA LEU A 19 26.42 26.76 42.69
C LEU A 19 27.53 27.11 41.69
N TYR A 20 27.28 28.08 40.80
CA TYR A 20 28.31 29.02 40.39
C TYR A 20 27.75 30.45 40.21
N ALA A 21 28.57 31.33 40.68
CA ALA A 21 28.40 32.70 41.07
C ALA A 21 28.19 33.69 39.91
N SER A 22 27.56 34.79 40.32
CA SER A 22 27.42 36.07 39.66
C SER A 22 28.76 36.76 39.36
N PHE A 23 28.87 37.45 38.24
CA PHE A 23 29.75 38.60 38.10
C PHE A 23 28.99 39.76 37.46
N SER A 24 28.91 40.86 38.27
CA SER A 24 28.48 42.20 37.85
C SER A 24 29.68 43.02 37.45
N LEU A 25 29.46 44.05 36.63
CA LEU A 25 30.07 45.39 36.59
C LEU A 25 30.55 45.83 35.20
N PRO A 26 30.63 47.12 34.91
CA PRO A 26 29.87 48.29 35.35
C PRO A 26 29.42 49.22 34.19
N ALA A 27 28.60 50.18 34.55
CA ALA A 27 28.15 51.34 33.78
C ALA A 27 29.26 52.35 33.44
N LEU A 28 29.09 53.09 32.36
CA LEU A 28 29.77 54.36 32.15
C LEU A 28 28.76 55.42 31.63
N ALA A 29 28.91 56.58 32.18
CA ALA A 29 28.01 57.71 32.24
C ALA A 29 28.14 58.70 31.08
N THR A 30 27.05 59.34 30.85
CA THR A 30 26.68 60.69 30.37
C THR A 30 27.74 61.63 29.78
N PRO A 31 27.37 62.68 28.95
CA PRO A 31 26.96 63.93 29.55
C PRO A 31 25.78 64.71 28.93
N GLU A 32 25.28 65.58 29.81
CA GLU A 32 24.24 66.60 29.69
C GLU A 32 24.44 67.62 28.57
N SER A 33 23.34 68.26 28.14
CA SER A 33 23.28 69.68 27.97
C SER A 33 21.87 70.26 28.08
N ASP A 34 21.66 71.03 29.03
CA ASP A 34 20.82 72.13 29.38
C ASP A 34 20.04 72.87 28.32
N THR A 35 18.76 73.16 28.60
CA THR A 35 18.18 74.51 28.68
C THR A 35 16.71 74.52 29.09
N GLN A 36 16.39 75.17 30.17
CA GLN A 36 15.10 75.70 30.64
C GLN A 36 15.04 77.21 30.33
N PRO A 37 13.92 77.98 30.57
CA PRO A 37 12.60 77.67 31.16
C PRO A 37 11.42 78.43 30.48
N GLY A 38 10.20 78.11 30.93
CA GLY A 38 9.06 78.98 30.64
C GLY A 38 7.69 78.54 31.10
N ASN A 39 7.31 78.92 32.29
CA ASN A 39 6.01 79.25 32.89
C ASN A 39 4.77 78.29 32.78
N ALA A 40 4.41 77.91 33.94
CA ALA A 40 3.19 77.66 34.69
C ALA A 40 1.84 77.88 34.00
N ALA A 41 1.01 76.80 34.07
CA ALA A 41 -0.41 76.89 34.35
C ALA A 41 -0.81 75.67 35.16
N THR A 42 -1.24 75.87 36.39
CA THR A 42 -1.86 74.88 37.30
C THR A 42 -3.15 74.37 36.66
N ALA A 43 -3.18 73.05 36.38
CA ALA A 43 -4.39 72.28 36.23
C ALA A 43 -4.37 71.12 37.20
N SER A 44 -5.42 71.07 38.04
CA SER A 44 -5.71 70.12 39.07
C SER A 44 -5.45 68.69 38.62
N ALA A 45 -4.59 67.98 39.30
CA ALA A 45 -4.39 66.55 39.11
C ALA A 45 -5.66 65.80 39.55
N ASN A 46 -6.42 65.28 38.59
CA ASN A 46 -7.28 64.14 38.86
C ASN A 46 -6.37 62.97 39.14
N GLU A 47 -6.29 62.53 40.41
CA GLU A 47 -5.75 61.25 40.80
C GLU A 47 -6.60 60.19 40.09
N THR A 48 -6.14 59.65 38.96
CA THR A 48 -6.68 58.43 38.38
C THR A 48 -6.29 57.31 39.32
N THR A 49 -7.25 56.80 40.11
CA THR A 49 -7.09 55.57 40.88
C THR A 49 -6.53 54.51 39.92
N PRO A 50 -5.43 53.85 40.24
CA PRO A 50 -4.88 52.78 39.36
C PRO A 50 -5.94 51.75 39.04
N ALA A 51 -5.99 51.26 37.83
CA ALA A 51 -6.93 50.20 37.45
C ALA A 51 -6.66 48.98 38.32
N PRO A 52 -7.68 48.32 38.92
CA PRO A 52 -7.50 47.22 39.85
C PRO A 52 -6.86 45.96 39.20
N ILE A 53 -6.84 45.86 37.91
CA ILE A 53 -6.03 44.91 37.16
C ILE A 53 -5.40 45.59 35.95
N THR A 54 -4.22 45.12 35.58
CA THR A 54 -3.59 45.43 34.28
C THR A 54 -3.60 44.18 33.42
N VAL A 55 -3.86 44.34 32.14
CA VAL A 55 -3.83 43.24 31.17
C VAL A 55 -3.07 43.67 29.92
N THR A 56 -2.06 42.88 29.55
CA THR A 56 -1.24 43.10 28.36
C THR A 56 -1.37 41.90 27.42
N ALA A 57 -1.50 42.16 26.12
CA ALA A 57 -1.43 41.14 25.08
C ALA A 57 -0.05 41.20 24.42
N THR A 58 0.60 40.05 24.33
CA THR A 58 1.91 39.94 23.68
C THR A 58 1.79 38.93 22.54
N ARG A 59 2.20 39.30 21.35
CA ARG A 59 2.32 38.40 20.23
C ARG A 59 3.51 37.46 20.41
N THR A 60 3.32 36.15 20.18
CA THR A 60 4.31 35.10 20.47
C THR A 60 4.58 34.17 19.30
N ASP A 61 3.97 34.38 18.13
CA ASP A 61 4.34 33.66 16.91
C ASP A 61 5.69 34.15 16.35
N THR A 62 6.19 33.44 15.37
CA THR A 62 7.49 33.71 14.72
C THR A 62 7.34 34.34 13.33
N LEU A 63 6.15 34.84 12.98
CA LEU A 63 5.84 35.27 11.63
C LEU A 63 6.44 36.62 11.20
N GLY A 64 7.10 37.36 12.11
CA GLY A 64 7.65 38.70 11.84
C GLY A 64 6.56 39.76 11.62
N ASP A 65 6.95 40.96 11.18
CA ASP A 65 6.03 42.12 11.07
C ASP A 65 5.11 42.07 9.84
N LYS A 66 5.45 41.24 8.86
CA LYS A 66 4.66 41.09 7.62
C LYS A 66 3.69 39.94 7.78
N VAL A 67 2.41 40.22 7.64
CA VAL A 67 1.32 39.29 7.82
C VAL A 67 0.43 39.24 6.59
N TYR A 68 -0.03 38.07 6.22
CA TYR A 68 -0.81 37.78 5.01
C TYR A 68 -2.08 37.01 5.36
N VAL A 69 -3.06 37.01 4.47
CA VAL A 69 -4.28 36.19 4.62
C VAL A 69 -3.91 34.71 4.78
N GLY A 70 -4.52 34.07 5.78
CA GLY A 70 -4.23 32.68 6.16
C GLY A 70 -3.16 32.50 7.24
N ASP A 71 -2.36 33.53 7.56
CA ASP A 71 -1.43 33.46 8.68
C ASP A 71 -2.17 33.31 10.01
N VAL A 72 -1.64 32.47 10.88
CA VAL A 72 -2.18 32.24 12.23
C VAL A 72 -1.32 32.96 13.26
N LEU A 73 -1.85 34.05 13.79
CA LEU A 73 -1.22 34.81 14.86
C LEU A 73 -1.46 34.14 16.20
N THR A 74 -0.47 34.18 17.08
CA THR A 74 -0.57 33.65 18.45
C THR A 74 -0.29 34.74 19.47
N PHE A 75 -1.15 34.88 20.47
CA PHE A 75 -1.07 35.88 21.52
C PHE A 75 -1.09 35.22 22.90
N THR A 76 -0.35 35.80 23.83
CA THR A 76 -0.40 35.47 25.23
C THR A 76 -0.84 36.70 26.02
N PHE A 77 -1.79 36.51 26.95
CA PHE A 77 -2.22 37.59 27.83
C PHE A 77 -1.59 37.43 29.19
N THR A 78 -0.98 38.51 29.65
CA THR A 78 -0.46 38.64 31.03
C THR A 78 -1.36 39.60 31.79
N TYR A 79 -1.87 39.18 32.93
CA TYR A 79 -2.72 40.02 33.79
C TYR A 79 -2.19 40.02 35.23
N THR A 80 -2.24 41.22 35.82
CA THR A 80 -1.74 41.49 37.16
C THR A 80 -2.89 42.03 38.03
N ASN A 81 -3.02 41.50 39.24
CA ASN A 81 -3.88 42.06 40.27
C ASN A 81 -3.14 43.16 40.97
N GLU A 82 -3.57 44.40 40.82
CA GLU A 82 -2.93 45.61 41.40
C GLU A 82 -3.49 45.96 42.79
N THR A 83 -4.43 45.14 43.32
CA THR A 83 -5.08 45.42 44.60
C THR A 83 -4.49 44.58 45.74
N ASP A 84 -4.79 45.00 46.99
CA ASP A 84 -4.39 44.34 48.27
C ASP A 84 -5.24 43.10 48.59
N SER A 85 -6.19 42.70 47.74
CA SER A 85 -7.08 41.57 47.98
C SER A 85 -7.12 40.63 46.80
N ALA A 86 -7.43 39.37 47.05
CA ALA A 86 -7.56 38.37 45.97
C ALA A 86 -8.76 38.64 45.07
N LEU A 87 -8.56 38.48 43.76
CA LEU A 87 -9.59 38.74 42.72
C LEU A 87 -9.81 37.53 41.84
N THR A 88 -11.02 37.44 41.27
CA THR A 88 -11.29 36.59 40.11
C THR A 88 -11.18 37.47 38.87
N VAL A 89 -10.30 37.07 37.94
CA VAL A 89 -10.03 37.81 36.66
C VAL A 89 -10.48 36.94 35.50
N PHE A 90 -11.17 37.53 34.56
CA PHE A 90 -11.66 36.78 33.37
C PHE A 90 -11.92 37.72 32.19
N PRO A 91 -11.76 37.21 30.95
CA PRO A 91 -12.14 37.92 29.72
C PRO A 91 -13.66 37.93 29.55
N LYS A 92 -14.19 39.02 29.04
CA LYS A 92 -15.62 39.16 28.64
C LYS A 92 -15.84 39.03 27.15
N GLU A 93 -15.00 39.70 26.36
CA GLU A 93 -15.09 39.73 24.91
C GLU A 93 -13.69 39.64 24.34
N SER A 94 -13.55 39.00 23.18
CA SER A 94 -12.28 38.91 22.45
C SER A 94 -12.54 38.57 21.00
N ASN A 95 -11.76 39.15 20.09
CA ASN A 95 -11.68 38.75 18.70
C ASN A 95 -10.69 37.60 18.45
N LEU A 96 -10.06 37.07 19.50
CA LEU A 96 -9.12 35.96 19.44
C LEU A 96 -9.76 34.64 19.87
N ALA A 97 -9.56 33.59 19.12
CA ALA A 97 -10.01 32.27 19.48
C ALA A 97 -9.30 31.74 20.74
N GLY A 98 -9.99 31.00 21.57
CA GLY A 98 -9.46 30.37 22.77
C GLY A 98 -9.46 31.24 24.04
N VAL A 99 -9.71 32.55 23.95
CA VAL A 99 -9.74 33.44 25.13
C VAL A 99 -11.02 33.22 25.94
N LEU A 100 -12.15 33.04 25.27
CA LEU A 100 -13.49 32.95 25.89
C LEU A 100 -13.96 31.52 26.14
N THR A 101 -13.16 30.51 25.92
CA THR A 101 -13.57 29.10 26.06
C THR A 101 -13.88 28.76 27.53
N THR A 102 -14.96 28.01 27.75
CA THR A 102 -15.45 27.62 29.08
C THR A 102 -14.80 26.35 29.63
N GLY A 103 -13.87 25.75 28.93
CA GLY A 103 -13.09 24.57 29.38
C GLY A 103 -11.70 24.93 29.90
N ALA A 104 -11.05 24.06 30.65
CA ALA A 104 -9.66 24.25 31.02
C ALA A 104 -8.73 23.96 29.83
N PRO A 105 -7.72 24.76 29.58
CA PRO A 105 -7.29 25.96 30.29
C PRO A 105 -7.75 27.24 29.57
N ASN A 106 -8.61 27.98 30.21
CA ASN A 106 -9.09 29.28 29.73
C ASN A 106 -8.31 30.43 30.43
N CYS A 107 -8.52 31.64 29.97
CA CYS A 107 -7.92 32.83 30.58
C CYS A 107 -8.66 33.31 31.87
N ARG A 108 -9.48 32.49 32.49
CA ARG A 108 -10.16 32.78 33.75
C ARG A 108 -9.31 32.28 34.92
N TRP A 109 -9.07 33.17 35.90
CA TRP A 109 -8.34 32.82 37.11
C TRP A 109 -9.15 33.19 38.35
N HIS A 110 -9.45 32.21 39.18
CA HIS A 110 -10.12 32.40 40.46
C HIS A 110 -9.09 32.62 41.56
N ASN A 111 -9.38 33.59 42.47
CA ASN A 111 -8.56 33.86 43.64
C ASN A 111 -7.10 34.22 43.30
N LEU A 112 -6.92 35.11 42.30
CA LEU A 112 -5.62 35.70 41.99
C LEU A 112 -5.18 36.55 43.17
N ALA A 113 -4.13 36.16 43.89
CA ALA A 113 -3.65 36.83 45.06
C ALA A 113 -3.26 38.29 44.78
N ALA A 114 -3.29 39.13 45.82
CA ALA A 114 -2.85 40.51 45.76
C ALA A 114 -1.44 40.62 45.11
N HIS A 115 -1.26 41.61 44.26
CA HIS A 115 0.00 41.95 43.59
C HIS A 115 0.66 40.77 42.85
N THR A 116 -0.14 39.81 42.37
CA THR A 116 0.36 38.68 41.57
C THR A 116 0.01 38.80 40.12
N THR A 117 0.95 38.34 39.26
CA THR A 117 0.84 38.27 37.83
C THR A 117 0.60 36.82 37.39
N LYS A 118 -0.28 36.64 36.45
CA LYS A 118 -0.52 35.34 35.75
C LYS A 118 -0.56 35.53 34.25
N GLN A 119 -0.27 34.45 33.56
CA GLN A 119 -0.30 34.40 32.11
C GLN A 119 -1.31 33.32 31.67
N CYS A 120 -2.15 33.62 30.70
CA CYS A 120 -3.01 32.62 30.13
C CYS A 120 -2.33 31.91 28.96
N LYS A 121 -2.85 30.73 28.59
CA LYS A 121 -2.38 30.00 27.44
C LYS A 121 -2.67 30.79 26.16
N SER A 122 -1.97 30.43 25.09
CA SER A 122 -1.99 31.11 23.82
C SER A 122 -3.41 31.17 23.23
N ALA A 123 -3.80 32.35 22.79
CA ALA A 123 -4.97 32.62 21.97
C ALA A 123 -4.52 32.79 20.52
N THR A 124 -5.34 32.41 19.57
CA THR A 124 -5.00 32.47 18.14
C THR A 124 -5.98 33.27 17.33
N TYR A 125 -5.53 33.79 16.19
CA TYR A 125 -6.35 34.43 15.18
C TYR A 125 -5.80 34.10 13.79
N THR A 126 -6.68 33.69 12.87
CA THR A 126 -6.30 33.50 11.46
C THR A 126 -6.66 34.75 10.69
N ILE A 127 -5.68 35.37 10.05
CA ILE A 127 -5.88 36.55 9.21
C ILE A 127 -6.82 36.24 8.05
N THR A 128 -7.80 37.10 7.85
CA THR A 128 -8.86 36.93 6.87
C THR A 128 -8.75 37.95 5.71
N GLU A 129 -9.53 37.73 4.65
CA GLU A 129 -9.70 38.70 3.56
C GLU A 129 -10.31 40.02 4.04
N ALA A 130 -11.09 40.01 5.13
CA ALA A 130 -11.61 41.23 5.74
C ALA A 130 -10.50 42.07 6.37
N ASP A 131 -9.50 41.44 7.01
CA ASP A 131 -8.35 42.12 7.57
C ASP A 131 -7.44 42.69 6.48
N LEU A 132 -7.30 42.00 5.35
CA LEU A 132 -6.61 42.53 4.18
C LEU A 132 -7.34 43.75 3.63
N THR A 133 -8.66 43.72 3.53
CA THR A 133 -9.47 44.84 3.07
C THR A 133 -9.35 46.04 4.05
N ALA A 134 -9.28 45.79 5.35
CA ALA A 134 -9.04 46.80 6.39
C ALA A 134 -7.58 47.29 6.43
N GLY A 135 -6.65 46.60 5.79
CA GLY A 135 -5.21 46.88 5.77
C GLY A 135 -4.48 46.54 7.07
N SER A 136 -5.20 46.18 8.12
CA SER A 136 -4.60 45.80 9.42
C SER A 136 -5.55 44.97 10.29
N PHE A 137 -4.98 44.19 11.21
CA PHE A 137 -5.70 43.51 12.27
C PHE A 137 -5.23 44.05 13.62
N THR A 138 -6.16 44.34 14.54
CA THR A 138 -5.86 44.71 15.92
C THR A 138 -6.45 43.69 16.88
N PRO A 139 -5.64 42.97 17.63
CA PRO A 139 -6.14 42.05 18.63
C PRO A 139 -6.75 42.82 19.80
N THR A 140 -7.98 42.47 20.15
CA THR A 140 -8.69 43.11 21.26
C THR A 140 -9.29 42.10 22.21
N SER A 141 -9.28 42.42 23.49
CA SER A 141 -10.05 41.68 24.49
C SER A 141 -10.45 42.59 25.61
N THR A 142 -11.66 42.42 26.14
CA THR A 142 -12.14 43.14 27.35
C THR A 142 -12.18 42.17 28.52
N TRP A 143 -11.80 42.67 29.71
CA TRP A 143 -11.62 41.91 30.91
C TRP A 143 -12.43 42.48 32.06
N ALA A 144 -12.71 41.64 33.05
CA ALA A 144 -13.34 42.03 34.29
C ALA A 144 -12.63 41.41 35.49
N ALA A 145 -12.71 42.10 36.60
CA ALA A 145 -12.28 41.62 37.91
C ALA A 145 -13.43 41.64 38.89
N THR A 146 -13.60 40.56 39.68
CA THR A 146 -14.63 40.46 40.73
C THR A 146 -14.02 39.90 42.02
N ARG A 147 -14.66 40.24 43.18
CA ARG A 147 -14.25 39.64 44.44
C ARG A 147 -14.81 38.26 44.66
N ASP A 148 -15.95 37.94 44.02
CA ASP A 148 -16.57 36.64 44.10
C ASP A 148 -16.24 35.71 42.94
N ARG A 149 -16.43 34.41 43.10
CA ARG A 149 -16.19 33.40 42.08
C ARG A 149 -17.22 33.43 40.94
N ASN A 150 -18.39 33.95 41.20
CA ASN A 150 -19.55 33.90 40.29
C ASN A 150 -19.60 35.09 39.35
N GLY A 151 -18.78 36.12 39.58
CA GLY A 151 -18.70 37.31 38.74
C GLY A 151 -19.79 38.37 39.03
N ASN A 152 -20.43 38.31 40.22
CA ASN A 152 -21.50 39.24 40.61
C ASN A 152 -20.97 40.49 41.35
N ASP A 153 -19.89 40.39 42.11
CA ASP A 153 -19.27 41.54 42.80
C ASP A 153 -18.14 42.13 41.89
N VAL A 154 -18.57 42.83 40.87
CA VAL A 154 -17.64 43.44 39.87
C VAL A 154 -17.00 44.67 40.47
N ILE A 155 -15.68 44.64 40.60
CA ILE A 155 -14.89 45.78 41.04
C ILE A 155 -14.28 46.57 39.87
N ALA A 156 -14.12 45.91 38.73
CA ALA A 156 -13.74 46.52 37.46
C ALA A 156 -14.28 45.74 36.29
N GLY A 157 -14.78 46.46 35.29
CA GLY A 157 -15.28 45.88 34.02
C GLY A 157 -14.83 46.74 32.85
N GLY A 158 -14.72 46.12 31.67
CA GLY A 158 -14.38 46.82 30.44
C GLY A 158 -12.90 47.22 30.36
N ILE A 159 -12.03 46.58 31.11
CA ILE A 159 -10.58 46.77 30.96
C ILE A 159 -10.16 46.16 29.64
N THR A 160 -9.68 47.01 28.74
CA THR A 160 -9.28 46.60 27.39
C THR A 160 -7.80 46.25 27.35
N ALA A 161 -7.46 45.06 26.92
CA ALA A 161 -6.10 44.71 26.53
C ALA A 161 -6.01 44.80 25.01
N THR A 162 -5.13 45.69 24.52
CA THR A 162 -4.82 45.85 23.08
C THR A 162 -3.35 45.56 22.88
N ALA A 163 -3.03 44.93 21.75
CA ALA A 163 -1.69 44.93 21.21
C ALA A 163 -1.62 45.92 20.05
N GLU A 164 -0.42 46.20 19.54
CA GLU A 164 -0.24 47.07 18.40
C GLU A 164 -1.00 46.52 17.17
N ALA A 165 -1.47 47.38 16.31
CA ALA A 165 -2.09 47.00 15.06
C ALA A 165 -1.08 46.34 14.13
N ILE A 166 -1.47 45.20 13.57
CA ILE A 166 -0.62 44.38 12.71
C ILE A 166 -1.01 44.63 11.28
N THR A 167 -0.07 45.09 10.45
CA THR A 167 -0.32 45.38 9.03
C THR A 167 -0.51 44.09 8.26
N VAL A 168 -1.63 44.00 7.50
CA VAL A 168 -1.92 42.88 6.61
C VAL A 168 -1.56 43.26 5.18
N LEU A 169 -0.72 42.45 4.55
CA LEU A 169 -0.22 42.73 3.18
C LEU A 169 -0.97 41.89 2.15
N PRO A 170 -1.13 42.43 0.92
CA PRO A 170 -1.68 41.67 -0.19
C PRO A 170 -0.72 40.55 -0.63
N GLY A 171 -1.27 39.45 -1.12
CA GLY A 171 -0.53 38.26 -1.51
C GLY A 171 -0.58 37.17 -0.46
N SER A 172 0.20 36.16 -0.65
CA SER A 172 0.41 35.08 0.33
C SER A 172 1.80 35.19 0.93
N ARG A 173 1.96 34.70 2.16
CA ARG A 173 3.30 34.50 2.69
C ARG A 173 4.03 33.58 1.70
N ALA A 174 5.05 34.09 1.04
CA ALA A 174 6.01 33.22 0.39
C ALA A 174 6.53 32.29 1.50
N ALA A 175 6.37 30.96 1.34
CA ALA A 175 7.09 30.03 2.17
C ALA A 175 8.53 30.55 2.23
N GLU A 176 9.12 30.66 3.45
CA GLU A 176 10.55 30.92 3.49
C GLU A 176 11.18 29.91 2.53
N PRO A 177 11.92 30.39 1.51
CA PRO A 177 12.52 29.44 0.60
C PRO A 177 13.30 28.48 1.46
N ASP A 178 13.02 27.19 1.32
CA ASP A 178 13.92 26.18 1.86
C ASP A 178 15.33 26.68 1.61
N PRO A 179 16.24 26.63 2.58
CA PRO A 179 17.62 27.03 2.35
C PRO A 179 18.00 26.36 1.02
N VAL A 180 18.37 27.16 0.02
CA VAL A 180 18.73 26.65 -1.30
C VAL A 180 19.88 25.71 -1.05
N GLU A 181 19.57 24.42 -0.98
CA GLU A 181 20.60 23.40 -0.85
C GLU A 181 21.49 23.55 -2.07
N THR A 182 22.73 23.94 -1.83
CA THR A 182 23.74 23.87 -2.89
C THR A 182 23.73 22.45 -3.43
N PRO A 183 23.62 22.26 -4.76
CA PRO A 183 23.60 20.94 -5.35
C PRO A 183 24.76 20.13 -4.80
N LYS A 184 24.45 19.03 -4.13
CA LYS A 184 25.43 18.10 -3.59
C LYS A 184 25.38 16.84 -4.44
N ASP A 185 26.52 16.38 -4.87
CA ASP A 185 26.63 15.10 -5.57
C ASP A 185 26.61 13.97 -4.51
N TYR A 186 25.40 13.58 -4.10
CA TYR A 186 25.23 12.47 -3.15
C TYR A 186 25.75 11.18 -3.78
N ALA A 187 26.71 10.55 -3.12
CA ALA A 187 27.25 9.25 -3.52
C ALA A 187 26.14 8.16 -3.40
N ILE A 188 26.35 7.06 -4.09
CA ILE A 188 25.51 5.87 -3.93
C ILE A 188 25.51 5.44 -2.46
N GLY A 189 24.31 5.26 -1.88
CA GLY A 189 24.12 4.95 -0.46
C GLY A 189 24.18 6.15 0.49
N GLU A 190 24.45 7.37 -0.01
CA GLU A 190 24.41 8.58 0.81
C GLU A 190 22.97 9.13 0.89
N VAL A 191 22.59 9.62 2.07
CA VAL A 191 21.23 10.06 2.37
C VAL A 191 21.08 11.56 2.15
N ALA A 192 20.06 11.95 1.37
CA ALA A 192 19.57 13.31 1.24
C ALA A 192 18.29 13.46 2.10
N ARG A 193 18.29 14.35 3.10
CA ARG A 193 17.12 14.67 3.91
C ARG A 193 16.20 15.61 3.14
N LEU A 194 15.03 15.13 2.67
CA LEU A 194 14.07 15.96 1.93
C LEU A 194 13.10 16.72 2.82
N ALA A 195 12.79 16.19 4.00
CA ALA A 195 11.93 16.87 4.96
C ALA A 195 12.23 16.46 6.40
N SER A 196 12.04 17.40 7.33
CA SER A 196 12.15 17.19 8.76
C SER A 196 11.06 17.99 9.51
N PRO A 197 10.75 17.65 10.77
CA PRO A 197 9.74 18.37 11.55
C PRO A 197 9.95 19.87 11.57
N GLY A 198 8.88 20.63 11.33
CA GLY A 198 8.88 22.09 11.29
C GLY A 198 9.14 22.69 9.92
N LEU A 199 9.72 21.93 8.97
CA LEU A 199 9.97 22.42 7.62
C LEU A 199 8.66 22.77 6.94
N ASN A 200 8.59 23.94 6.32
CA ASN A 200 7.42 24.48 5.63
C ASN A 200 6.14 24.50 6.50
N GLY A 201 6.28 24.66 7.84
CA GLY A 201 5.16 24.73 8.78
C GLY A 201 4.54 23.38 9.17
N PHE A 202 5.03 22.25 8.65
CA PHE A 202 4.51 20.93 8.96
C PHE A 202 5.24 20.32 10.16
N LYS A 203 4.46 19.85 11.15
CA LYS A 203 5.02 19.19 12.35
C LYS A 203 5.54 17.79 12.06
N CYS A 204 5.07 17.20 10.98
CA CYS A 204 5.37 15.81 10.63
C CYS A 204 5.30 15.63 9.13
N HIS A 205 6.21 14.83 8.59
CA HIS A 205 6.25 14.42 7.20
C HIS A 205 6.18 12.91 7.14
N ARG A 206 5.18 12.37 6.41
CA ARG A 206 4.90 10.94 6.37
C ARG A 206 4.49 10.46 4.98
N ILE A 207 4.47 9.16 4.77
CA ILE A 207 3.85 8.47 3.63
C ILE A 207 4.55 8.82 2.32
N PRO A 208 5.72 8.24 2.06
CA PRO A 208 6.52 8.52 0.87
C PRO A 208 5.91 7.94 -0.40
N ALA A 209 5.96 8.72 -1.48
CA ALA A 209 5.67 8.33 -2.85
C ALA A 209 6.78 8.83 -3.77
N LEU A 210 7.22 8.02 -4.72
CA LEU A 210 8.35 8.32 -5.60
C LEU A 210 8.02 7.87 -7.02
N THR A 211 8.34 8.70 -8.01
CA THR A 211 8.24 8.33 -9.42
C THR A 211 9.22 9.13 -10.28
N THR A 212 9.32 8.78 -11.56
CA THR A 212 10.02 9.55 -12.58
C THR A 212 9.06 9.99 -13.68
N ALA A 213 9.07 11.27 -14.00
CA ALA A 213 8.41 11.78 -15.19
C ALA A 213 9.08 11.25 -16.48
N THR A 214 8.39 11.33 -17.61
CA THR A 214 8.91 10.82 -18.89
C THR A 214 10.17 11.53 -19.37
N ASN A 215 10.41 12.76 -18.90
CA ASN A 215 11.65 13.53 -19.17
C ASN A 215 12.81 13.15 -18.23
N GLY A 216 12.63 12.21 -17.30
CA GLY A 216 13.64 11.75 -16.36
C GLY A 216 13.73 12.53 -15.04
N TRP A 217 12.87 13.53 -14.82
CA TRP A 217 12.83 14.22 -13.53
C TRP A 217 12.23 13.30 -12.44
N ILE A 218 12.86 13.31 -11.28
CA ILE A 218 12.39 12.54 -10.13
C ILE A 218 11.41 13.39 -9.34
N ILE A 219 10.26 12.83 -8.99
CA ILE A 219 9.23 13.49 -8.18
C ILE A 219 9.05 12.68 -6.90
N ALA A 220 9.33 13.32 -5.77
CA ALA A 220 9.11 12.77 -4.44
C ALA A 220 7.96 13.51 -3.77
N ALA A 221 6.93 12.80 -3.33
CA ALA A 221 5.78 13.36 -2.62
C ALA A 221 5.53 12.67 -1.29
N TRP A 222 4.86 13.37 -0.39
CA TRP A 222 4.50 12.83 0.95
C TRP A 222 3.41 13.68 1.61
N ASP A 223 2.88 13.20 2.73
CA ASP A 223 1.99 13.98 3.60
C ASP A 223 2.76 15.06 4.36
N GLY A 224 2.41 16.31 4.16
CA GLY A 224 2.73 17.41 5.06
C GLY A 224 1.63 17.52 6.12
N ARG A 225 1.94 17.21 7.39
CA ARG A 225 0.98 17.16 8.49
C ARG A 225 1.16 18.36 9.44
N PRO A 226 0.26 19.36 9.42
CA PRO A 226 0.50 20.63 10.09
C PRO A 226 0.34 20.55 11.62
N GLU A 227 -0.61 19.77 12.12
CA GLU A 227 -0.99 19.79 13.54
C GLU A 227 -0.43 18.63 14.34
N THR A 228 -0.52 17.43 13.81
CA THR A 228 -0.10 16.18 14.46
C THR A 228 0.48 15.21 13.43
N CYS A 229 1.08 14.10 13.89
CA CYS A 229 1.49 13.01 12.98
C CYS A 229 0.37 11.98 12.69
N GLN A 230 -0.87 12.27 13.08
CA GLN A 230 -2.00 11.35 12.92
C GLN A 230 -2.49 11.32 11.47
N ASP A 231 -3.07 10.18 11.10
CA ASP A 231 -3.71 9.95 9.81
C ASP A 231 -5.04 10.74 9.69
N ALA A 232 -5.73 10.61 8.56
CA ALA A 232 -7.07 11.20 8.35
C ALA A 232 -8.02 10.88 9.53
N PRO A 233 -8.87 11.83 9.94
CA PRO A 233 -9.28 13.07 9.27
C PRO A 233 -8.55 14.32 9.82
N GLN A 234 -7.35 14.58 9.35
CA GLN A 234 -6.59 15.79 9.69
C GLN A 234 -6.50 16.71 8.46
N ALA A 235 -6.12 17.98 8.65
CA ALA A 235 -5.91 18.93 7.55
C ALA A 235 -4.53 18.71 6.87
N ASN A 236 -4.21 17.44 6.56
CA ASN A 236 -2.97 17.08 5.91
C ASN A 236 -2.95 17.60 4.47
N SER A 237 -1.77 17.90 3.96
CA SER A 237 -1.54 18.31 2.58
C SER A 237 -0.66 17.29 1.87
N ILE A 238 -0.83 17.13 0.55
CA ILE A 238 0.18 16.44 -0.24
C ILE A 238 1.18 17.47 -0.74
N VAL A 239 2.43 17.27 -0.31
CA VAL A 239 3.55 18.13 -0.69
C VAL A 239 4.59 17.32 -1.46
N TYR A 240 5.41 18.00 -2.25
CA TYR A 240 6.38 17.33 -3.12
C TYR A 240 7.61 18.18 -3.39
N ARG A 241 8.67 17.53 -3.87
CA ARG A 241 9.87 18.14 -4.46
C ARG A 241 10.19 17.47 -5.80
N ILE A 242 10.85 18.20 -6.68
CA ILE A 242 11.35 17.68 -7.96
C ILE A 242 12.87 17.77 -7.98
N SER A 243 13.51 16.70 -8.40
CA SER A 243 14.91 16.70 -8.79
C SER A 243 15.01 16.61 -10.31
N LYS A 244 15.77 17.54 -10.92
CA LYS A 244 16.00 17.63 -12.37
C LYS A 244 17.35 17.07 -12.78
N ASP A 245 18.16 16.64 -11.83
CA ASP A 245 19.57 16.27 -11.96
C ASP A 245 19.90 14.90 -11.37
N GLY A 246 18.90 14.01 -11.32
CA GLY A 246 19.06 12.64 -10.84
C GLY A 246 19.20 12.50 -9.33
N GLY A 247 18.59 13.39 -8.54
CA GLY A 247 18.58 13.34 -7.08
C GLY A 247 19.69 14.13 -6.40
N LYS A 248 20.49 14.91 -7.17
CA LYS A 248 21.58 15.72 -6.63
C LYS A 248 21.10 17.01 -5.98
N SER A 249 20.05 17.60 -6.50
CA SER A 249 19.38 18.73 -5.91
C SER A 249 17.86 18.61 -6.04
N TRP A 250 17.15 19.34 -5.18
CA TRP A 250 15.70 19.26 -5.08
C TRP A 250 15.12 20.69 -5.04
N THR A 251 13.98 20.88 -5.71
CA THR A 251 13.21 22.12 -5.57
C THR A 251 12.80 22.35 -4.12
N PRO A 252 12.49 23.57 -3.71
CA PRO A 252 11.76 23.81 -2.47
C PRO A 252 10.50 22.96 -2.38
N ILE A 253 10.01 22.68 -1.15
CA ILE A 253 8.73 21.98 -0.94
C ILE A 253 7.63 22.77 -1.63
N GLN A 254 6.86 22.09 -2.46
CA GLN A 254 5.69 22.57 -3.17
C GLN A 254 4.46 21.82 -2.69
N THR A 255 3.29 22.39 -2.84
CA THR A 255 2.03 21.76 -2.44
C THR A 255 1.24 21.36 -3.68
N ALA A 256 0.97 20.07 -3.82
CA ALA A 256 0.09 19.55 -4.87
C ALA A 256 -1.38 19.67 -4.46
N LEU A 257 -1.70 19.33 -3.20
CA LEU A 257 -3.05 19.38 -2.64
C LEU A 257 -2.98 19.99 -1.24
N ALA A 258 -3.58 21.17 -1.07
CA ALA A 258 -3.56 21.89 0.18
C ALA A 258 -4.69 21.42 1.12
N GLY A 259 -4.34 20.99 2.32
CA GLY A 259 -5.29 20.77 3.41
C GLY A 259 -5.80 22.11 3.97
N THR A 260 -7.01 22.12 4.46
CA THR A 260 -7.65 23.29 5.08
C THR A 260 -8.07 22.94 6.50
N PRO A 261 -7.58 23.65 7.54
CA PRO A 261 -8.01 23.43 8.93
C PRO A 261 -9.34 24.09 9.24
N GLY A 262 -9.86 23.88 10.45
CA GLY A 262 -11.04 24.56 10.99
C GLY A 262 -12.37 23.89 10.71
N ALA A 263 -13.46 24.66 10.75
CA ALA A 263 -14.83 24.13 10.63
C ALA A 263 -15.14 23.51 9.27
N ASN A 264 -14.48 23.99 8.22
CA ASN A 264 -14.59 23.44 6.87
C ASN A 264 -13.39 22.57 6.51
N LYS A 265 -12.87 21.86 7.49
CA LYS A 265 -11.68 21.01 7.33
C LYS A 265 -11.74 20.13 6.08
N VAL A 266 -10.66 20.14 5.35
CA VAL A 266 -10.36 19.22 4.24
C VAL A 266 -8.92 18.73 4.44
N GLY A 267 -8.68 17.45 4.25
CA GLY A 267 -7.34 16.88 4.29
C GLY A 267 -7.09 15.94 3.13
N PHE A 268 -5.83 15.83 2.75
CA PHE A 268 -5.33 14.91 1.73
C PHE A 268 -4.17 14.11 2.29
N SER A 269 -4.20 12.78 2.11
CA SER A 269 -3.19 11.86 2.63
C SER A 269 -2.93 10.71 1.65
N ASP A 270 -1.88 9.94 1.92
CA ASP A 270 -1.53 8.71 1.21
C ASP A 270 -1.29 8.91 -0.28
N PRO A 271 -0.29 9.76 -0.67
CA PRO A 271 0.02 9.99 -2.07
C PRO A 271 0.49 8.70 -2.77
N SER A 272 0.04 8.51 -4.01
CA SER A 272 0.50 7.43 -4.87
C SER A 272 0.53 7.88 -6.32
N PHE A 273 1.62 7.60 -7.02
CA PHE A 273 1.78 7.98 -8.41
C PHE A 273 1.42 6.84 -9.37
N VAL A 274 0.82 7.22 -10.51
CA VAL A 274 0.77 6.37 -11.70
C VAL A 274 1.19 7.22 -12.88
N VAL A 275 2.16 6.77 -13.65
CA VAL A 275 2.63 7.49 -14.84
C VAL A 275 2.16 6.76 -16.10
N ASP A 276 1.36 7.43 -16.89
CA ASP A 276 1.08 6.98 -18.25
C ASP A 276 2.25 7.38 -19.16
N ARG A 277 3.09 6.44 -19.46
CA ARG A 277 4.30 6.66 -20.28
C ARG A 277 3.98 6.88 -21.76
N THR A 278 2.74 6.61 -22.19
CA THR A 278 2.27 6.86 -23.55
C THR A 278 1.95 8.34 -23.76
N THR A 279 1.24 8.95 -22.81
CA THR A 279 0.82 10.34 -22.88
C THR A 279 1.75 11.31 -22.15
N GLY A 280 2.56 10.80 -21.22
CA GLY A 280 3.38 11.59 -20.30
C GLY A 280 2.60 12.13 -19.09
N THR A 281 1.32 11.79 -18.96
CA THR A 281 0.48 12.22 -17.83
C THR A 281 0.89 11.53 -16.56
N ILE A 282 1.04 12.30 -15.49
CA ILE A 282 1.29 11.78 -14.14
C ILE A 282 0.01 11.96 -13.33
N PHE A 283 -0.52 10.85 -12.82
CA PHE A 283 -1.64 10.83 -11.89
C PHE A 283 -1.11 10.76 -10.46
N LEU A 284 -1.60 11.64 -9.60
CA LEU A 284 -1.35 11.63 -8.17
C LEU A 284 -2.66 11.31 -7.44
N PHE A 285 -2.76 10.07 -6.98
CA PHE A 285 -3.86 9.59 -6.15
C PHE A 285 -3.66 10.01 -4.71
N SER A 286 -4.75 10.21 -4.01
CA SER A 286 -4.76 10.49 -2.58
C SER A 286 -6.08 10.11 -1.94
N VAL A 287 -6.08 10.02 -0.62
CA VAL A 287 -7.29 10.05 0.19
C VAL A 287 -7.68 11.52 0.40
N LYS A 288 -8.95 11.86 0.13
CA LYS A 288 -9.55 13.14 0.54
C LYS A 288 -10.51 12.89 1.71
N SER A 289 -10.30 13.58 2.82
CA SER A 289 -11.11 13.45 4.02
C SER A 289 -11.64 14.78 4.49
N PHE A 290 -12.80 14.74 5.15
CA PHE A 290 -13.38 15.86 5.87
C PHE A 290 -13.40 15.54 7.37
N ASP A 291 -14.47 14.89 7.85
CA ASP A 291 -14.69 14.59 9.26
C ASP A 291 -14.52 13.11 9.60
N ALA A 292 -14.47 12.22 8.61
CA ALA A 292 -14.31 10.79 8.79
C ALA A 292 -12.90 10.31 8.42
N GLY A 293 -12.34 9.44 9.27
CA GLY A 293 -11.16 8.64 8.98
C GLY A 293 -11.54 7.26 8.43
N LEU A 294 -10.54 6.36 8.33
CA LEU A 294 -10.67 5.06 7.66
C LEU A 294 -11.89 4.24 8.14
N PHE A 295 -12.00 4.01 9.44
CA PHE A 295 -13.06 3.16 10.01
C PHE A 295 -14.30 3.94 10.51
N GLN A 296 -14.30 5.27 10.37
CA GLN A 296 -15.44 6.14 10.64
C GLN A 296 -16.21 6.52 9.37
N SER A 297 -15.65 6.20 8.20
CA SER A 297 -16.29 6.43 6.91
C SER A 297 -17.61 5.65 6.80
N GLN A 298 -18.51 6.16 5.97
CA GLN A 298 -19.80 5.55 5.73
C GLN A 298 -20.00 5.19 4.26
N LEU A 299 -21.03 4.41 3.97
CA LEU A 299 -21.46 4.10 2.62
C LEU A 299 -21.83 5.38 1.85
N GLY A 300 -21.57 5.37 0.56
CA GLY A 300 -21.94 6.44 -0.36
C GLY A 300 -20.79 6.92 -1.23
N THR A 301 -21.17 7.72 -2.24
CA THR A 301 -20.25 8.23 -3.28
C THR A 301 -20.40 9.73 -3.53
N ASP A 302 -21.31 10.43 -2.81
CA ASP A 302 -21.47 11.88 -2.94
C ASP A 302 -20.14 12.59 -2.60
N PRO A 303 -19.50 13.30 -3.55
CA PRO A 303 -18.19 13.91 -3.37
C PRO A 303 -18.15 15.02 -2.31
N ASN A 304 -19.31 15.49 -1.85
CA ASN A 304 -19.48 16.52 -0.83
C ASN A 304 -19.80 15.96 0.55
N ALA A 305 -20.06 14.65 0.67
CA ALA A 305 -20.39 14.03 1.92
C ALA A 305 -19.20 14.03 2.88
N ARG A 306 -19.33 14.71 4.02
CA ARG A 306 -18.26 14.91 4.99
C ARG A 306 -17.94 13.68 5.84
N ASN A 307 -18.85 12.72 5.91
CA ASN A 307 -18.73 11.45 6.63
C ASN A 307 -18.22 10.30 5.78
N ILE A 308 -17.71 10.58 4.59
CA ILE A 308 -17.13 9.61 3.67
C ILE A 308 -15.63 9.89 3.50
N LEU A 309 -14.82 8.83 3.47
CA LEU A 309 -13.44 8.87 3.06
C LEU A 309 -13.39 8.70 1.54
N HIS A 310 -12.91 9.71 0.82
CA HIS A 310 -13.01 9.78 -0.63
C HIS A 310 -11.73 9.33 -1.33
N ALA A 311 -11.88 8.64 -2.45
CA ALA A 311 -10.82 8.47 -3.43
C ALA A 311 -10.70 9.75 -4.27
N HIS A 312 -9.47 10.26 -4.42
CA HIS A 312 -9.19 11.52 -5.09
C HIS A 312 -7.98 11.38 -6.01
N VAL A 313 -7.97 12.12 -7.11
CA VAL A 313 -6.86 12.15 -8.06
C VAL A 313 -6.69 13.54 -8.66
N VAL A 314 -5.43 13.92 -8.91
CA VAL A 314 -5.05 15.08 -9.71
C VAL A 314 -4.03 14.68 -10.76
N GLU A 315 -3.84 15.48 -11.78
CA GLU A 315 -3.01 15.19 -12.94
C GLU A 315 -1.93 16.26 -13.14
N SER A 316 -0.79 15.83 -13.67
CA SER A 316 0.22 16.72 -14.21
C SER A 316 0.55 16.34 -15.64
N HIS A 317 0.60 17.35 -16.53
CA HIS A 317 0.96 17.20 -17.94
C HIS A 317 2.29 17.89 -18.27
N ASP A 318 2.99 18.40 -17.27
CA ASP A 318 4.22 19.18 -17.38
C ASP A 318 5.37 18.64 -16.52
N ASN A 319 5.38 17.30 -16.36
CA ASN A 319 6.38 16.57 -15.58
C ASN A 319 6.40 16.95 -14.09
N GLY A 320 5.23 17.16 -13.50
CA GLY A 320 5.04 17.39 -12.06
C GLY A 320 5.20 18.85 -11.63
N GLN A 321 5.37 19.81 -12.56
CA GLN A 321 5.52 21.21 -12.20
C GLN A 321 4.20 21.84 -11.74
N THR A 322 3.08 21.47 -12.37
CA THR A 322 1.75 21.88 -11.96
C THR A 322 0.79 20.69 -11.89
N TRP A 323 -0.21 20.83 -11.02
CA TRP A 323 -1.24 19.82 -10.79
C TRP A 323 -2.61 20.40 -11.13
N VAL A 324 -3.33 19.71 -12.01
CA VAL A 324 -4.60 20.16 -12.58
C VAL A 324 -5.68 19.08 -12.47
N ASN A 325 -6.92 19.41 -12.82
CA ASN A 325 -8.06 18.49 -12.85
C ASN A 325 -8.29 17.70 -11.55
N PRO A 326 -8.30 18.37 -10.36
CA PRO A 326 -8.59 17.69 -9.11
C PRO A 326 -10.01 17.12 -9.13
N ARG A 327 -10.15 15.80 -8.98
CA ARG A 327 -11.46 15.14 -8.99
C ARG A 327 -11.57 14.05 -7.93
N THR A 328 -12.75 13.97 -7.35
CA THR A 328 -13.15 12.84 -6.50
C THR A 328 -13.66 11.74 -7.43
N ILE A 329 -13.09 10.56 -7.30
CA ILE A 329 -13.41 9.38 -8.10
C ILE A 329 -13.98 8.24 -7.25
N THR A 330 -14.60 8.59 -6.13
CA THR A 330 -15.17 7.61 -5.17
C THR A 330 -16.22 6.73 -5.85
N ASP A 331 -17.05 7.30 -6.71
CA ASP A 331 -18.06 6.61 -7.50
C ASP A 331 -17.43 5.57 -8.45
N GLN A 332 -16.35 5.94 -9.13
CA GLN A 332 -15.63 5.05 -10.06
C GLN A 332 -14.94 3.91 -9.32
N VAL A 333 -14.25 4.22 -8.22
CA VAL A 333 -13.56 3.22 -7.39
C VAL A 333 -14.53 2.25 -6.71
N THR A 334 -15.76 2.70 -6.45
CA THR A 334 -16.76 1.91 -5.72
C THR A 334 -17.75 1.21 -6.67
N GLN A 335 -17.69 1.48 -7.97
CA GLN A 335 -18.63 1.00 -8.98
C GLN A 335 -19.01 -0.47 -8.80
N GLY A 336 -20.31 -0.74 -8.64
CA GLY A 336 -20.86 -2.08 -8.41
C GLY A 336 -20.75 -2.59 -6.96
N ASN A 337 -20.22 -1.75 -6.03
CA ASN A 337 -20.07 -2.07 -4.60
C ASN A 337 -20.49 -0.88 -3.70
N GLU A 338 -21.35 0.01 -4.21
CA GLU A 338 -21.76 1.25 -3.54
C GLU A 338 -22.49 1.01 -2.22
N ASP A 339 -23.19 -0.11 -2.11
CA ASP A 339 -23.92 -0.58 -0.93
C ASP A 339 -23.10 -1.49 -0.01
N GLN A 340 -21.86 -1.83 -0.38
CA GLN A 340 -20.99 -2.74 0.35
C GLN A 340 -19.77 -2.03 0.95
N TRP A 341 -19.03 -1.24 0.15
CA TRP A 341 -17.78 -0.64 0.61
C TRP A 341 -18.02 0.70 1.30
N PHE A 342 -17.84 0.70 2.63
CA PHE A 342 -17.97 1.93 3.41
C PHE A 342 -16.68 2.74 3.47
N THR A 343 -15.53 2.13 3.20
CA THR A 343 -14.23 2.79 3.19
C THR A 343 -13.34 2.28 2.07
N ARG A 344 -12.46 3.15 1.59
CA ARG A 344 -11.48 2.92 0.54
C ARG A 344 -10.34 3.90 0.64
N PHE A 345 -9.12 3.44 0.40
CA PHE A 345 -7.97 4.34 0.27
C PHE A 345 -6.95 3.77 -0.72
N ALA A 346 -6.26 4.67 -1.44
CA ALA A 346 -5.16 4.29 -2.31
C ALA A 346 -3.96 3.85 -1.47
N SER A 347 -3.36 2.71 -1.81
CA SER A 347 -2.09 2.31 -1.23
C SER A 347 -1.00 3.26 -1.70
N SER A 348 -0.39 3.98 -0.76
CA SER A 348 0.60 5.02 -1.02
C SER A 348 1.87 4.50 -1.69
N GLY A 349 2.57 5.35 -2.43
CA GLY A 349 3.80 5.03 -3.13
C GLY A 349 3.67 5.15 -4.63
N GLU A 350 3.56 4.02 -5.35
CA GLU A 350 3.25 4.03 -6.77
C GLU A 350 2.40 2.84 -7.21
N GLY A 351 1.59 3.05 -8.25
CA GLY A 351 1.00 2.02 -9.09
C GLY A 351 1.84 1.81 -10.35
N ILE A 352 1.31 1.11 -11.32
CA ILE A 352 2.06 0.69 -12.53
C ILE A 352 1.29 0.94 -13.82
N GLN A 353 2.03 1.02 -14.93
CA GLN A 353 1.50 0.81 -16.28
C GLN A 353 1.98 -0.54 -16.80
N LEU A 354 1.06 -1.39 -17.23
CA LEU A 354 1.38 -2.71 -17.80
C LEU A 354 2.10 -2.55 -19.13
N ARG A 355 3.06 -3.44 -19.38
CA ARG A 355 3.89 -3.41 -20.58
C ARG A 355 3.71 -4.64 -21.46
N TYR A 356 3.22 -5.75 -20.89
CA TYR A 356 3.19 -7.05 -21.52
C TYR A 356 1.76 -7.53 -21.79
N GLY A 357 1.62 -8.44 -22.75
CA GLY A 357 0.39 -9.17 -22.99
C GLY A 357 -0.77 -8.32 -23.48
N ALA A 358 -1.98 -8.88 -23.31
CA ALA A 358 -3.23 -8.32 -23.83
C ALA A 358 -3.65 -6.99 -23.15
N HIS A 359 -3.13 -6.70 -21.96
CA HIS A 359 -3.45 -5.50 -21.20
C HIS A 359 -2.32 -4.47 -21.21
N ALA A 360 -1.37 -4.57 -22.14
CA ALA A 360 -0.30 -3.58 -22.29
C ALA A 360 -0.87 -2.16 -22.46
N GLY A 361 -0.36 -1.20 -21.68
CA GLY A 361 -0.88 0.17 -21.62
C GLY A 361 -1.85 0.44 -20.48
N ARG A 362 -2.47 -0.58 -19.87
CA ARG A 362 -3.35 -0.44 -18.70
C ARG A 362 -2.62 0.21 -17.54
N LEU A 363 -3.25 1.21 -16.94
CA LEU A 363 -2.81 1.86 -15.70
C LEU A 363 -3.46 1.15 -14.51
N ILE A 364 -2.70 0.90 -13.44
CA ILE A 364 -3.22 0.24 -12.23
C ILE A 364 -2.77 1.01 -10.99
N GLN A 365 -3.73 1.38 -10.14
CA GLN A 365 -3.53 1.85 -8.78
C GLN A 365 -4.14 0.85 -7.79
N GLN A 366 -3.38 0.47 -6.77
CA GLN A 366 -3.87 -0.41 -5.73
C GLN A 366 -4.65 0.34 -4.65
N TYR A 367 -5.72 -0.26 -4.18
CA TYR A 367 -6.58 0.23 -3.10
C TYR A 367 -6.77 -0.83 -2.02
N ALA A 368 -7.06 -0.37 -0.82
CA ALA A 368 -7.64 -1.19 0.23
C ALA A 368 -9.07 -0.72 0.51
N VAL A 369 -10.01 -1.67 0.61
CA VAL A 369 -11.44 -1.41 0.81
C VAL A 369 -11.98 -2.29 1.94
N ALA A 370 -13.09 -1.90 2.57
CA ALA A 370 -13.79 -2.75 3.54
C ALA A 370 -15.31 -2.68 3.37
N ASN A 371 -15.95 -3.82 3.61
CA ASN A 371 -17.41 -3.95 3.61
C ASN A 371 -18.00 -3.35 4.88
N ALA A 372 -19.19 -2.79 4.77
CA ALA A 372 -19.96 -2.26 5.90
C ALA A 372 -20.12 -3.32 7.01
N GLY A 373 -19.85 -2.90 8.25
CA GLY A 373 -19.88 -3.80 9.40
C GLY A 373 -18.63 -4.66 9.59
N SER A 374 -17.61 -4.52 8.74
CA SER A 374 -16.34 -5.22 8.84
C SER A 374 -15.19 -4.24 9.10
N THR A 375 -14.20 -4.67 9.85
CA THR A 375 -12.90 -3.98 9.97
C THR A 375 -11.81 -4.66 9.15
N SER A 376 -12.15 -5.74 8.44
CA SER A 376 -11.23 -6.47 7.57
C SER A 376 -11.12 -5.75 6.23
N LEU A 377 -9.91 -5.35 5.87
CA LEU A 377 -9.59 -4.73 4.59
C LEU A 377 -9.34 -5.82 3.53
N MET A 378 -9.66 -5.50 2.29
CA MET A 378 -9.40 -6.33 1.11
C MET A 378 -8.62 -5.50 0.09
N ALA A 379 -7.72 -6.12 -0.65
CA ALA A 379 -6.99 -5.46 -1.73
C ALA A 379 -7.85 -5.42 -3.00
N VAL A 380 -7.80 -4.30 -3.70
CA VAL A 380 -8.49 -4.10 -4.98
C VAL A 380 -7.58 -3.36 -5.94
N SER A 381 -7.47 -3.84 -7.17
CA SER A 381 -6.88 -3.04 -8.24
C SER A 381 -7.92 -2.10 -8.83
N VAL A 382 -7.59 -0.84 -8.93
CA VAL A 382 -8.38 0.14 -9.69
C VAL A 382 -7.58 0.45 -10.95
N TYR A 383 -8.16 0.20 -12.11
CA TYR A 383 -7.46 0.26 -13.39
C TYR A 383 -8.14 1.17 -14.41
N SER A 384 -7.34 1.64 -15.36
CA SER A 384 -7.80 2.44 -16.51
C SER A 384 -7.22 1.84 -17.79
N ASP A 385 -8.07 1.67 -18.81
CA ASP A 385 -7.72 1.27 -20.17
C ASP A 385 -7.82 2.43 -21.17
N ASP A 386 -8.10 3.65 -20.68
CA ASP A 386 -8.34 4.86 -21.46
C ASP A 386 -7.46 6.03 -21.03
N HIS A 387 -6.20 5.73 -20.69
CA HIS A 387 -5.20 6.72 -20.29
C HIS A 387 -5.61 7.58 -19.07
N GLY A 388 -6.36 7.00 -18.12
CA GLY A 388 -6.78 7.65 -16.88
C GLY A 388 -8.02 8.53 -17.00
N ALA A 389 -8.71 8.53 -18.15
CA ALA A 389 -9.97 9.24 -18.30
C ALA A 389 -11.05 8.65 -17.40
N THR A 390 -11.12 7.32 -17.29
CA THR A 390 -11.99 6.62 -16.35
C THR A 390 -11.23 5.53 -15.60
N TRP A 391 -11.70 5.22 -14.37
CA TRP A 391 -11.14 4.21 -13.51
C TRP A 391 -12.20 3.20 -13.11
N LYS A 392 -11.83 1.91 -13.03
CA LYS A 392 -12.74 0.81 -12.70
C LYS A 392 -12.13 -0.08 -11.64
N PRO A 393 -12.90 -0.54 -10.65
CA PRO A 393 -12.41 -1.53 -9.71
C PRO A 393 -12.41 -2.92 -10.33
N GLY A 394 -11.41 -3.71 -9.99
CA GLY A 394 -11.46 -5.16 -10.12
C GLY A 394 -12.25 -5.80 -8.97
N ALA A 395 -12.31 -7.12 -8.95
CA ALA A 395 -12.86 -7.85 -7.83
C ALA A 395 -11.94 -7.71 -6.60
N PRO A 396 -12.50 -7.60 -5.39
CA PRO A 396 -11.70 -7.60 -4.17
C PRO A 396 -11.02 -8.95 -3.97
N SER A 397 -9.82 -8.93 -3.38
CA SER A 397 -9.11 -10.14 -3.00
C SER A 397 -9.91 -10.93 -1.94
N GLU A 398 -9.77 -12.25 -1.96
CA GLU A 398 -10.24 -13.09 -0.85
C GLU A 398 -9.31 -12.93 0.37
N GLY A 399 -9.91 -12.82 1.56
CA GLY A 399 -9.17 -12.68 2.82
C GLY A 399 -8.78 -11.25 3.19
N SER A 400 -8.03 -11.14 4.28
CA SER A 400 -7.67 -9.86 4.87
C SER A 400 -6.34 -9.36 4.31
N ALA A 401 -6.37 -8.20 3.66
CA ALA A 401 -5.21 -7.50 3.11
C ALA A 401 -5.31 -6.01 3.44
N ASP A 402 -4.18 -5.37 3.64
CA ASP A 402 -4.08 -3.95 3.98
C ASP A 402 -3.35 -3.21 2.83
N GLU A 403 -2.47 -2.26 3.13
CA GLU A 403 -1.65 -1.59 2.11
C GLU A 403 -0.92 -2.61 1.24
N ASN A 404 -1.14 -2.49 -0.06
CA ASN A 404 -0.68 -3.48 -1.02
C ASN A 404 -0.07 -2.82 -2.26
N LYS A 405 0.82 -3.54 -2.91
CA LYS A 405 1.51 -3.13 -4.14
C LYS A 405 1.32 -4.18 -5.21
N VAL A 406 1.47 -3.76 -6.44
CA VAL A 406 1.42 -4.65 -7.59
C VAL A 406 2.70 -4.48 -8.42
N VAL A 407 3.20 -5.58 -8.96
CA VAL A 407 4.27 -5.58 -9.95
C VAL A 407 3.91 -6.53 -11.08
N GLU A 408 4.21 -6.14 -12.32
CA GLU A 408 4.05 -7.00 -13.49
C GLU A 408 5.24 -7.95 -13.58
N LEU A 409 4.98 -9.25 -13.61
CA LEU A 409 5.98 -10.30 -13.72
C LEU A 409 6.51 -10.43 -15.16
N SER A 410 7.60 -11.16 -15.33
CA SER A 410 8.26 -11.32 -16.63
C SER A 410 7.37 -11.93 -17.70
N ASP A 411 6.38 -12.72 -17.34
CA ASP A 411 5.45 -13.40 -18.22
C ASP A 411 4.14 -12.63 -18.47
N GLY A 412 3.96 -11.47 -17.82
CA GLY A 412 2.77 -10.62 -17.96
C GLY A 412 1.69 -10.86 -16.90
N ARG A 413 1.88 -11.86 -16.02
CA ARG A 413 1.04 -11.97 -14.81
C ARG A 413 1.35 -10.83 -13.85
N LEU A 414 0.47 -10.61 -12.88
CA LEU A 414 0.71 -9.63 -11.83
C LEU A 414 0.91 -10.33 -10.49
N LEU A 415 1.87 -9.83 -9.72
CA LEU A 415 2.08 -10.19 -8.32
C LEU A 415 1.60 -9.05 -7.44
N LEU A 416 0.60 -9.31 -6.60
CA LEU A 416 0.20 -8.45 -5.50
C LEU A 416 1.00 -8.84 -4.26
N ASN A 417 1.59 -7.85 -3.60
CA ASN A 417 2.27 -8.00 -2.32
C ASN A 417 1.62 -7.09 -1.28
N SER A 418 1.09 -7.64 -0.20
CA SER A 418 0.29 -6.92 0.79
C SER A 418 0.84 -7.04 2.20
N ARG A 419 0.68 -5.98 2.96
CA ARG A 419 0.76 -5.96 4.41
C ARG A 419 -0.36 -6.81 5.02
N THR A 420 -0.06 -7.56 6.08
CA THR A 420 -1.07 -8.28 6.85
C THR A 420 -1.85 -7.32 7.76
N GLN A 421 -3.13 -7.57 7.96
CA GLN A 421 -3.94 -6.78 8.89
C GLN A 421 -3.94 -7.34 10.31
N GLY A 422 -3.79 -8.63 10.49
CA GLY A 422 -3.88 -9.29 11.80
C GLY A 422 -2.54 -9.35 12.55
N THR A 423 -1.82 -10.44 12.39
CA THR A 423 -0.52 -10.67 13.03
C THR A 423 0.62 -10.14 12.18
N ALA A 424 1.61 -9.53 12.82
CA ALA A 424 2.88 -9.20 12.16
C ALA A 424 3.66 -10.48 11.86
N GLY A 425 4.59 -10.41 10.94
CA GLY A 425 5.56 -11.47 10.68
C GLY A 425 5.95 -11.62 9.23
N GLN A 426 5.02 -11.68 8.27
CA GLN A 426 5.30 -11.92 6.86
C GLN A 426 4.38 -11.09 5.96
N ARG A 427 4.77 -10.98 4.68
CA ARG A 427 3.94 -10.39 3.62
C ARG A 427 2.95 -11.43 3.09
N LEU A 428 1.83 -10.93 2.56
CA LEU A 428 0.86 -11.71 1.79
C LEU A 428 1.06 -11.46 0.29
N GLU A 429 0.91 -12.51 -0.50
CA GLU A 429 1.02 -12.43 -1.96
C GLU A 429 -0.14 -13.13 -2.65
N ALA A 430 -0.56 -12.59 -3.80
CA ALA A 430 -1.52 -13.20 -4.70
C ALA A 430 -1.14 -12.93 -6.14
N ILE A 431 -1.60 -13.79 -7.08
CA ILE A 431 -1.33 -13.67 -8.52
C ILE A 431 -2.62 -13.30 -9.25
N SER A 432 -2.51 -12.37 -10.19
CA SER A 432 -3.55 -12.08 -11.19
C SER A 432 -3.08 -12.52 -12.57
N TYR A 433 -4.01 -13.10 -13.34
CA TYR A 433 -3.79 -13.58 -14.71
C TYR A 433 -4.54 -12.76 -15.76
N ASP A 434 -5.31 -11.78 -15.32
CA ASP A 434 -6.25 -10.98 -16.12
C ASP A 434 -5.98 -9.48 -16.05
N GLY A 435 -4.72 -9.12 -15.78
CA GLY A 435 -4.31 -7.71 -15.68
C GLY A 435 -4.90 -6.98 -14.47
N GLY A 436 -5.05 -7.66 -13.33
CA GLY A 436 -5.47 -7.09 -12.06
C GLY A 436 -6.97 -7.05 -11.84
N GLN A 437 -7.78 -7.65 -12.70
CA GLN A 437 -9.24 -7.68 -12.53
C GLN A 437 -9.67 -8.64 -11.42
N THR A 438 -8.97 -9.77 -11.29
CA THR A 438 -9.19 -10.74 -10.20
C THR A 438 -7.86 -11.20 -9.60
N TRP A 439 -7.93 -11.67 -8.36
CA TRP A 439 -6.78 -12.15 -7.62
C TRP A 439 -7.01 -13.58 -7.14
N GLY A 440 -5.97 -14.41 -7.28
CA GLY A 440 -5.94 -15.74 -6.66
C GLY A 440 -5.87 -15.67 -5.13
N PRO A 441 -5.91 -16.82 -4.44
CA PRO A 441 -5.83 -16.89 -2.99
C PRO A 441 -4.48 -16.35 -2.48
N PHE A 442 -4.52 -15.72 -1.30
CA PHE A 442 -3.31 -15.26 -0.63
C PHE A 442 -2.44 -16.41 -0.14
N ARG A 443 -1.13 -16.23 -0.29
CA ARG A 443 -0.10 -17.00 0.39
C ARG A 443 0.78 -16.09 1.25
N HIS A 444 1.36 -16.62 2.33
CA HIS A 444 2.43 -15.94 3.05
C HIS A 444 3.74 -16.08 2.30
N ASN A 445 4.45 -14.97 2.13
CA ASN A 445 5.84 -14.99 1.69
C ASN A 445 6.76 -15.02 2.91
N TRP A 446 7.36 -16.16 3.18
CA TRP A 446 8.19 -16.40 4.38
C TRP A 446 9.58 -15.77 4.30
N ASP A 447 10.03 -15.41 3.11
CA ASP A 447 11.30 -14.70 2.89
C ASP A 447 11.18 -13.20 3.23
N LEU A 448 9.94 -12.66 3.27
CA LEU A 448 9.66 -11.25 3.48
C LEU A 448 9.08 -11.01 4.87
N THR A 449 9.96 -10.78 5.84
CA THR A 449 9.57 -10.41 7.21
C THR A 449 8.96 -9.01 7.23
N ASP A 450 7.87 -8.79 7.98
CA ASP A 450 7.14 -7.52 7.99
C ASP A 450 6.47 -7.23 9.35
N PRO A 451 6.60 -6.01 9.91
CA PRO A 451 5.97 -5.62 11.17
C PRO A 451 4.57 -5.03 11.00
N ARG A 452 3.86 -5.35 9.95
CA ARG A 452 2.64 -4.70 9.44
C ARG A 452 2.96 -3.28 8.96
N ASN A 453 3.74 -3.20 7.89
CA ASN A 453 4.25 -1.97 7.34
C ASN A 453 3.93 -1.83 5.85
N ASN A 454 3.81 -0.61 5.33
CA ASN A 454 3.81 -0.42 3.90
C ASN A 454 5.20 -0.77 3.35
N ALA A 455 5.23 -1.33 2.15
CA ALA A 455 6.44 -1.79 1.49
C ALA A 455 6.43 -1.33 0.03
N SER A 456 7.50 -1.55 -0.68
CA SER A 456 7.58 -1.33 -2.13
C SER A 456 8.10 -2.58 -2.84
N ILE A 457 7.53 -2.88 -3.99
CA ILE A 457 7.99 -3.92 -4.90
C ILE A 457 7.99 -3.37 -6.31
N ILE A 458 9.13 -3.50 -7.01
CA ILE A 458 9.28 -3.00 -8.38
C ILE A 458 10.06 -3.99 -9.24
N ARG A 459 9.93 -3.89 -10.55
CA ARG A 459 10.91 -4.49 -11.46
C ARG A 459 12.21 -3.68 -11.46
N ALA A 460 13.34 -4.37 -11.28
CA ALA A 460 14.64 -3.74 -11.31
C ALA A 460 14.93 -3.12 -12.69
N TYR A 461 14.52 -3.79 -13.76
CA TYR A 461 14.71 -3.38 -15.15
C TYR A 461 13.35 -3.18 -15.84
N PRO A 462 12.69 -2.03 -15.65
CA PRO A 462 11.31 -1.84 -16.11
C PRO A 462 11.13 -1.90 -17.64
N ASN A 463 12.23 -1.72 -18.40
CA ASN A 463 12.23 -1.76 -19.87
C ASN A 463 12.70 -3.11 -20.45
N ALA A 464 12.97 -4.11 -19.60
CA ALA A 464 13.40 -5.42 -20.05
C ALA A 464 12.31 -6.08 -20.93
N PRO A 465 12.67 -6.81 -22.00
CA PRO A 465 11.71 -7.54 -22.83
C PRO A 465 10.96 -8.61 -22.01
N GLN A 466 9.71 -8.89 -22.41
CA GLN A 466 8.92 -9.95 -21.79
C GLN A 466 9.66 -11.30 -21.83
N GLY A 467 9.65 -12.04 -20.72
CA GLY A 467 10.29 -13.36 -20.60
C GLY A 467 11.79 -13.34 -20.42
N SER A 468 12.46 -12.18 -20.56
CA SER A 468 13.90 -12.08 -20.43
C SER A 468 14.40 -12.29 -19.00
N ALA A 469 15.68 -12.61 -18.83
CA ALA A 469 16.29 -12.80 -17.52
C ALA A 469 16.23 -11.52 -16.65
N ARG A 470 16.41 -10.34 -17.26
CA ARG A 470 16.29 -9.04 -16.58
C ARG A 470 14.84 -8.73 -16.18
N ALA A 471 13.84 -9.16 -16.97
CA ALA A 471 12.43 -8.96 -16.63
C ALA A 471 12.02 -9.68 -15.35
N ARG A 472 12.73 -10.76 -14.95
CA ARG A 472 12.49 -11.55 -13.75
C ARG A 472 13.05 -10.93 -12.47
N VAL A 473 13.90 -9.89 -12.61
CA VAL A 473 14.55 -9.29 -11.44
C VAL A 473 13.64 -8.29 -10.78
N LEU A 474 13.28 -8.57 -9.53
CA LEU A 474 12.47 -7.69 -8.69
C LEU A 474 13.30 -7.14 -7.53
N LEU A 475 12.95 -5.93 -7.10
CA LEU A 475 13.43 -5.33 -5.86
C LEU A 475 12.25 -5.14 -4.91
N PHE A 476 12.52 -5.39 -3.62
CA PHE A 476 11.55 -5.20 -2.55
C PHE A 476 12.19 -4.43 -1.41
N SER A 477 11.50 -3.42 -0.85
CA SER A 477 11.97 -2.69 0.32
C SER A 477 10.92 -2.60 1.41
N ASN A 478 11.32 -2.83 2.66
CA ASN A 478 10.48 -2.67 3.84
C ASN A 478 11.32 -2.57 5.12
N ALA A 479 10.63 -2.42 6.26
CA ALA A 479 11.19 -2.68 7.58
C ALA A 479 11.32 -4.19 7.78
N ASP A 480 12.53 -4.72 7.79
CA ASP A 480 12.81 -6.16 7.95
C ASP A 480 12.82 -6.56 9.42
N SER A 481 11.64 -6.63 10.00
CA SER A 481 11.42 -7.01 11.39
C SER A 481 10.03 -7.63 11.54
N SER A 482 9.87 -8.57 12.44
CA SER A 482 8.56 -9.17 12.76
C SER A 482 7.76 -8.40 13.81
N SER A 483 8.33 -7.34 14.42
CA SER A 483 7.73 -6.70 15.60
C SER A 483 7.85 -5.18 15.64
N ALA A 484 8.84 -4.59 14.96
CA ALA A 484 9.13 -3.17 15.02
C ALA A 484 9.33 -2.58 13.62
N ARG A 485 8.95 -1.33 13.41
CA ARG A 485 9.25 -0.56 12.19
C ARG A 485 10.70 -0.09 12.24
N ALA A 486 11.62 -1.00 11.92
CA ALA A 486 13.06 -0.80 11.97
C ALA A 486 13.75 -1.72 10.98
N ASN A 487 15.04 -1.50 10.77
CA ASN A 487 15.90 -2.34 9.95
C ASN A 487 15.50 -2.31 8.47
N GLY A 488 15.46 -1.09 7.88
CA GLY A 488 15.14 -0.88 6.47
C GLY A 488 16.04 -1.70 5.56
N THR A 489 15.45 -2.59 4.77
CA THR A 489 16.17 -3.57 3.96
C THR A 489 15.65 -3.58 2.53
N ILE A 490 16.56 -3.65 1.54
CA ILE A 490 16.21 -3.93 0.14
C ILE A 490 16.62 -5.36 -0.16
N ARG A 491 15.70 -6.14 -0.72
CA ARG A 491 15.90 -7.52 -1.17
C ARG A 491 15.82 -7.62 -2.69
N VAL A 492 16.50 -8.60 -3.25
CA VAL A 492 16.52 -8.89 -4.68
C VAL A 492 15.97 -10.29 -4.92
N SER A 493 15.07 -10.40 -5.88
CA SER A 493 14.62 -11.66 -6.47
C SER A 493 15.09 -11.74 -7.93
N TYR A 494 15.43 -12.94 -8.39
CA TYR A 494 15.83 -13.22 -9.78
C TYR A 494 14.82 -14.15 -10.51
N ASP A 495 13.71 -14.45 -9.86
CA ASP A 495 12.74 -15.47 -10.27
C ASP A 495 11.29 -14.99 -10.09
N ASP A 496 11.02 -13.73 -10.46
CA ASP A 496 9.68 -13.13 -10.40
C ASP A 496 9.08 -13.11 -8.97
N GLY A 497 9.91 -12.93 -7.94
CA GLY A 497 9.47 -12.85 -6.54
C GLY A 497 9.25 -14.21 -5.87
N PHE A 498 9.65 -15.29 -6.53
CA PHE A 498 9.47 -16.63 -5.95
C PHE A 498 10.43 -16.88 -4.79
N THR A 499 11.69 -16.42 -4.89
CA THR A 499 12.67 -16.41 -3.80
C THR A 499 13.32 -15.03 -3.67
N TRP A 500 13.73 -14.70 -2.45
CA TRP A 500 14.40 -13.44 -2.12
C TRP A 500 15.71 -13.69 -1.41
N ASN A 501 16.72 -12.86 -1.69
CA ASN A 501 18.00 -12.93 -0.98
C ASN A 501 17.86 -12.39 0.47
N GLU A 502 18.93 -12.47 1.28
CA GLU A 502 18.95 -11.92 2.64
C GLU A 502 18.77 -10.39 2.67
N GLY A 503 19.03 -9.72 1.57
CA GLY A 503 18.85 -8.29 1.40
C GLY A 503 20.04 -7.45 1.88
N LYS A 504 19.97 -6.16 1.56
CA LYS A 504 20.91 -5.12 1.97
C LYS A 504 20.22 -4.17 2.93
N VAL A 505 20.67 -4.14 4.17
CA VAL A 505 20.23 -3.13 5.15
C VAL A 505 20.74 -1.75 4.70
N PHE A 506 19.84 -0.80 4.49
CA PHE A 506 20.14 0.59 4.18
C PHE A 506 19.93 1.52 5.37
N GLU A 507 19.06 1.15 6.32
CA GLU A 507 18.82 1.88 7.56
C GLU A 507 18.67 0.89 8.72
N SER A 508 19.65 0.90 9.63
CA SER A 508 19.69 -0.06 10.75
C SER A 508 18.81 0.34 11.94
N GLY A 509 18.33 1.58 11.92
CA GLY A 509 17.54 2.15 13.01
C GLY A 509 16.03 2.12 12.72
N ASP A 510 15.36 3.12 13.26
CA ASP A 510 13.95 3.38 13.05
C ASP A 510 13.67 3.73 11.59
N MET A 511 12.92 2.89 10.93
CA MET A 511 12.49 3.06 9.55
C MET A 511 11.08 2.52 9.40
N ALA A 512 10.17 3.32 8.82
CA ALA A 512 8.79 2.91 8.62
C ALA A 512 8.50 2.63 7.13
N TYR A 513 7.76 3.49 6.46
CA TYR A 513 7.38 3.30 5.07
C TYR A 513 8.54 3.57 4.12
N SER A 514 8.59 2.84 3.01
CA SER A 514 9.56 3.05 1.95
C SER A 514 8.95 2.87 0.57
N THR A 515 9.48 3.59 -0.40
CA THR A 515 9.12 3.48 -1.82
C THR A 515 10.38 3.41 -2.66
N LEU A 516 10.50 2.36 -3.47
CA LEU A 516 11.53 2.18 -4.49
C LEU A 516 11.01 2.65 -5.84
N HIS A 517 11.88 3.21 -6.68
CA HIS A 517 11.60 3.50 -8.07
C HIS A 517 12.85 3.34 -8.94
N ALA A 518 12.71 2.76 -10.13
CA ALA A 518 13.81 2.62 -11.08
C ALA A 518 14.06 3.95 -11.80
N LEU A 519 15.28 4.48 -11.70
CA LEU A 519 15.69 5.74 -12.34
C LEU A 519 16.17 5.50 -13.78
N ASN A 520 16.16 6.58 -14.58
CA ASN A 520 16.51 6.48 -16.00
C ASN A 520 18.01 6.24 -16.26
N ASP A 521 18.86 6.39 -15.25
CA ASP A 521 20.31 6.18 -15.34
C ASP A 521 20.75 4.77 -14.95
N GLY A 522 19.81 3.85 -14.74
CA GLY A 522 20.07 2.46 -14.35
C GLY A 522 20.34 2.26 -12.86
N THR A 523 20.14 3.29 -12.04
CA THR A 523 20.13 3.21 -10.58
C THR A 523 18.68 3.16 -10.07
N TRP A 524 18.50 3.00 -8.76
CA TRP A 524 17.20 3.03 -8.11
C TRP A 524 17.17 4.11 -7.05
N GLY A 525 16.06 4.88 -7.00
CA GLY A 525 15.76 5.81 -5.94
C GLY A 525 14.97 5.10 -4.83
N LEU A 526 15.30 5.40 -3.59
CA LEU A 526 14.61 4.96 -2.40
C LEU A 526 14.20 6.17 -1.60
N LEU A 527 12.89 6.33 -1.35
CA LEU A 527 12.32 7.37 -0.49
C LEU A 527 11.70 6.69 0.74
N TYR A 528 12.06 7.15 1.96
CA TYR A 528 11.66 6.43 3.16
C TYR A 528 11.52 7.32 4.40
N GLU A 529 10.81 6.81 5.41
CA GLU A 529 10.56 7.49 6.69
C GLU A 529 11.59 7.11 7.75
N THR A 530 12.09 8.13 8.51
CA THR A 530 12.93 7.93 9.69
C THR A 530 12.52 8.85 10.83
N GLY A 531 13.26 8.85 11.94
CA GLY A 531 13.09 9.80 13.06
C GLY A 531 11.75 9.69 13.77
N GLY A 532 11.22 8.49 13.99
CA GLY A 532 9.92 8.25 14.59
C GLY A 532 8.79 8.70 13.66
N TYR A 533 8.92 8.42 12.36
CA TYR A 533 7.95 8.73 11.31
C TYR A 533 7.75 10.22 11.06
N LYS A 534 8.81 11.02 11.11
CA LYS A 534 8.71 12.49 11.00
C LYS A 534 9.56 13.07 9.89
N ASN A 535 10.56 12.34 9.44
CA ASN A 535 11.48 12.73 8.38
C ASN A 535 11.18 11.98 7.09
N ILE A 536 11.51 12.60 5.97
CA ILE A 536 11.55 11.96 4.65
C ILE A 536 12.99 12.02 4.14
N ASP A 537 13.55 10.86 3.88
CA ASP A 537 14.91 10.65 3.41
C ASP A 537 14.91 10.03 2.01
N PHE A 538 15.82 10.48 1.17
CA PHE A 538 16.05 9.94 -0.17
C PHE A 538 17.48 9.39 -0.28
N MET A 539 17.62 8.27 -0.97
CA MET A 539 18.90 7.64 -1.26
C MET A 539 18.89 7.08 -2.67
N ARG A 540 20.04 7.14 -3.35
CA ARG A 540 20.26 6.40 -4.59
C ARG A 540 21.04 5.13 -4.29
N VAL A 541 20.64 4.04 -4.93
CA VAL A 541 21.34 2.75 -4.84
C VAL A 541 21.58 2.22 -6.25
N ASP A 542 22.64 1.44 -6.42
CA ASP A 542 23.00 0.80 -7.68
C ASP A 542 23.20 -0.72 -7.51
N ALA A 543 23.52 -1.40 -8.59
CA ALA A 543 23.73 -2.84 -8.58
C ALA A 543 24.88 -3.25 -7.65
N ALA A 544 25.95 -2.46 -7.58
CA ALA A 544 27.10 -2.74 -6.72
C ALA A 544 26.73 -2.61 -5.23
N TYR A 545 25.97 -1.57 -4.87
CA TYR A 545 25.47 -1.36 -3.52
C TYR A 545 24.59 -2.52 -3.05
N LEU A 546 23.70 -3.00 -3.92
CA LEU A 546 22.76 -4.10 -3.62
C LEU A 546 23.41 -5.49 -3.73
N GLY A 547 24.62 -5.59 -4.27
CA GLY A 547 25.22 -6.88 -4.65
C GLY A 547 24.43 -7.59 -5.75
N LEU A 548 23.69 -6.82 -6.56
CA LEU A 548 22.86 -7.34 -7.63
C LEU A 548 23.77 -7.78 -8.78
N LYS A 549 23.62 -9.04 -9.17
CA LYS A 549 24.30 -9.59 -10.35
C LYS A 549 23.42 -9.37 -11.57
N ASP A 550 23.95 -8.68 -12.56
CA ASP A 550 23.24 -8.57 -13.85
C ASP A 550 23.07 -9.97 -14.43
N PRO A 551 21.85 -10.44 -14.70
CA PRO A 551 21.62 -11.77 -15.26
C PRO A 551 22.11 -11.95 -16.72
N GLY A 552 22.76 -10.93 -17.27
CA GLY A 552 23.29 -10.90 -18.63
C GLY A 552 22.45 -10.04 -19.57
N GLU A 553 23.06 -9.62 -20.68
CA GLU A 553 22.30 -8.94 -21.72
C GLU A 553 21.20 -9.85 -22.26
N ASP A 554 20.02 -9.25 -22.53
CA ASP A 554 18.86 -9.93 -23.10
C ASP A 554 19.17 -10.46 -24.50
N VAL A 555 19.98 -11.50 -24.58
CA VAL A 555 20.06 -12.30 -25.79
C VAL A 555 18.76 -13.04 -25.88
N ALA A 556 17.96 -12.75 -26.91
CA ALA A 556 16.80 -13.57 -27.27
C ALA A 556 17.23 -15.05 -27.16
N PRO A 557 16.44 -15.93 -26.53
CA PRO A 557 16.84 -17.31 -26.37
C PRO A 557 17.33 -17.85 -27.71
N THR A 558 18.62 -18.18 -27.76
CA THR A 558 19.20 -18.82 -28.93
C THR A 558 18.35 -20.07 -29.17
N PRO A 559 17.81 -20.31 -30.39
CA PRO A 559 17.04 -21.51 -30.63
C PRO A 559 17.89 -22.69 -30.17
N GLN A 560 17.39 -23.42 -29.21
CA GLN A 560 18.05 -24.61 -28.68
C GLN A 560 18.37 -25.52 -29.85
N PRO A 561 19.64 -25.99 -30.03
CA PRO A 561 19.96 -26.88 -31.10
C PRO A 561 18.99 -28.08 -31.05
N THR A 562 18.32 -28.33 -32.15
CA THR A 562 17.44 -29.49 -32.33
C THR A 562 18.20 -30.71 -31.84
N PRO A 563 17.64 -31.55 -30.95
CA PRO A 563 18.31 -32.75 -30.48
C PRO A 563 18.70 -33.57 -31.71
N SER A 564 20.00 -33.82 -31.86
CA SER A 564 20.48 -34.79 -32.83
C SER A 564 19.80 -36.10 -32.51
N VAL A 565 19.08 -36.63 -33.49
CA VAL A 565 18.43 -37.94 -33.38
C VAL A 565 19.56 -38.96 -33.28
N ASP A 566 19.79 -39.48 -32.09
CA ASP A 566 20.68 -40.62 -31.89
C ASP A 566 20.14 -41.80 -32.70
N PRO A 567 21.00 -42.52 -33.43
CA PRO A 567 20.54 -43.63 -34.24
C PRO A 567 19.92 -44.71 -33.36
N GLN A 568 18.69 -45.03 -33.71
CA GLN A 568 17.87 -46.06 -33.07
C GLN A 568 18.65 -47.38 -32.95
N PRO A 569 18.74 -48.01 -31.77
CA PRO A 569 19.38 -49.31 -31.62
C PRO A 569 18.58 -50.39 -32.39
N THR A 570 19.29 -51.19 -33.15
CA THR A 570 18.77 -52.31 -33.92
C THR A 570 18.03 -53.31 -32.99
N PRO A 571 16.85 -53.81 -33.33
CA PRO A 571 16.10 -54.74 -32.48
C PRO A 571 16.78 -56.09 -32.37
N ALA A 572 16.87 -56.56 -31.12
CA ALA A 572 17.37 -57.93 -30.81
C ALA A 572 16.34 -58.98 -31.27
N PRO A 573 16.79 -60.21 -31.62
CA PRO A 573 15.92 -61.21 -32.19
C PRO A 573 14.89 -61.75 -31.18
N THR A 574 13.66 -61.86 -31.64
CA THR A 574 12.48 -62.42 -30.98
C THR A 574 12.68 -63.89 -30.68
N VAL A 575 12.49 -64.28 -29.41
CA VAL A 575 12.32 -65.68 -29.00
C VAL A 575 10.83 -65.94 -28.82
N ASP A 576 10.35 -66.97 -29.51
CA ASP A 576 8.96 -67.44 -29.60
C ASP A 576 8.46 -67.92 -28.21
N PRO A 577 7.28 -67.53 -27.72
CA PRO A 577 6.71 -68.10 -26.49
C PRO A 577 5.84 -69.32 -26.77
N SER A 578 6.08 -70.36 -26.03
CA SER A 578 5.30 -71.61 -25.99
C SER A 578 3.90 -71.36 -25.40
N PRO A 579 2.88 -72.21 -25.77
CA PRO A 579 1.47 -71.86 -25.56
C PRO A 579 0.94 -72.13 -24.18
N ALA A 580 -0.03 -71.34 -23.75
CA ALA A 580 -0.76 -71.43 -22.49
C ALA A 580 -1.89 -72.50 -22.56
N PRO A 581 -2.26 -73.10 -21.42
CA PRO A 581 -3.37 -74.05 -21.41
C PRO A 581 -4.74 -73.38 -21.26
N SER A 582 -5.74 -74.05 -21.87
CA SER A 582 -7.16 -73.67 -21.96
C SER A 582 -7.90 -73.72 -20.60
N PRO A 583 -8.95 -72.93 -20.44
CA PRO A 583 -9.78 -72.90 -19.24
C PRO A 583 -10.95 -73.91 -19.31
N SER A 584 -11.36 -74.40 -18.14
CA SER A 584 -12.46 -75.31 -17.91
C SER A 584 -13.72 -74.57 -17.46
N VAL A 585 -14.77 -74.94 -18.23
CA VAL A 585 -16.24 -75.01 -17.98
C VAL A 585 -16.95 -74.24 -16.83
N ASP A 586 -18.00 -73.69 -17.32
CA ASP A 586 -19.30 -73.19 -16.85
C ASP A 586 -19.95 -73.95 -15.67
N PRO A 587 -20.88 -73.35 -14.93
CA PRO A 587 -22.26 -73.81 -15.01
C PRO A 587 -23.35 -72.70 -15.07
N THR A 588 -24.36 -73.10 -15.77
CA THR A 588 -25.63 -72.54 -16.21
C THR A 588 -26.61 -72.08 -15.10
N PRO A 589 -27.53 -71.16 -15.38
CA PRO A 589 -28.51 -70.59 -14.46
C PRO A 589 -29.86 -71.28 -14.43
N ALA A 590 -30.67 -71.02 -13.44
CA ALA A 590 -32.10 -71.38 -13.36
C ALA A 590 -32.95 -70.18 -12.89
N PRO A 591 -34.28 -70.28 -12.90
CA PRO A 591 -35.14 -69.66 -13.93
C PRO A 591 -36.10 -68.60 -13.39
N THR A 592 -36.72 -67.89 -14.33
CA THR A 592 -37.81 -66.93 -14.18
C THR A 592 -39.13 -67.51 -13.67
N PRO A 593 -40.03 -66.78 -13.04
CA PRO A 593 -41.45 -67.04 -13.10
C PRO A 593 -42.23 -66.01 -13.93
N SER A 594 -43.09 -66.59 -14.73
CA SER A 594 -44.12 -66.06 -15.57
C SER A 594 -45.30 -65.50 -14.80
N VAL A 595 -45.95 -64.48 -15.31
CA VAL A 595 -47.37 -64.18 -15.02
C VAL A 595 -48.07 -63.76 -16.35
N ASP A 596 -49.21 -64.38 -16.51
CA ASP A 596 -50.09 -64.44 -17.69
C ASP A 596 -51.16 -63.28 -17.63
N PRO A 597 -52.05 -63.21 -18.63
CA PRO A 597 -52.40 -61.98 -19.34
C PRO A 597 -53.82 -61.44 -19.03
N THR A 598 -54.09 -60.23 -19.46
CA THR A 598 -55.45 -59.66 -19.45
C THR A 598 -55.80 -59.09 -20.81
N PRO A 599 -57.11 -59.11 -21.20
CA PRO A 599 -57.54 -59.26 -22.58
C PRO A 599 -57.73 -57.98 -23.40
N ALA A 600 -57.86 -58.15 -24.69
CA ALA A 600 -58.02 -57.12 -25.70
C ALA A 600 -59.41 -56.42 -25.67
N PRO A 601 -59.50 -55.18 -26.04
CA PRO A 601 -60.72 -54.57 -26.55
C PRO A 601 -60.71 -54.44 -28.08
N GLN A 602 -61.93 -54.47 -28.60
CA GLN A 602 -62.41 -54.57 -29.97
C GLN A 602 -62.12 -53.30 -30.82
N PRO A 603 -62.13 -53.37 -32.14
CA PRO A 603 -61.69 -52.34 -33.09
C PRO A 603 -62.69 -51.22 -33.29
N THR A 604 -62.21 -50.02 -33.46
CA THR A 604 -62.91 -48.84 -33.96
C THR A 604 -62.37 -48.50 -35.36
N PRO A 605 -63.13 -47.83 -36.21
CA PRO A 605 -62.91 -47.83 -37.63
C PRO A 605 -61.84 -46.89 -38.14
N ASP A 606 -61.28 -47.21 -39.32
CA ASP A 606 -60.30 -46.52 -40.11
C ASP A 606 -60.49 -44.99 -40.21
N PRO A 607 -59.51 -44.20 -40.01
CA PRO A 607 -59.42 -42.84 -40.55
C PRO A 607 -58.59 -42.82 -41.82
N GLU A 608 -59.04 -42.01 -42.71
CA GLU A 608 -58.53 -41.57 -44.00
C GLU A 608 -56.99 -41.37 -44.07
N PRO A 609 -56.29 -41.64 -45.19
CA PRO A 609 -54.82 -41.58 -45.23
C PRO A 609 -54.31 -40.13 -45.10
N THR A 610 -53.55 -39.89 -44.04
CA THR A 610 -52.77 -38.70 -43.90
C THR A 610 -51.59 -38.71 -44.87
N PRO A 611 -51.19 -37.56 -45.47
CA PRO A 611 -50.10 -37.51 -46.42
C PRO A 611 -48.78 -37.93 -45.77
N THR A 612 -48.00 -38.71 -46.46
CA THR A 612 -46.66 -39.17 -46.11
C THR A 612 -45.78 -37.99 -45.70
N PRO A 613 -45.17 -37.98 -44.51
CA PRO A 613 -44.17 -36.96 -44.21
C PRO A 613 -42.96 -37.11 -45.12
N ASP A 614 -42.51 -35.97 -45.66
CA ASP A 614 -41.25 -35.82 -46.37
C ASP A 614 -40.13 -36.56 -45.65
N PRO A 615 -39.17 -37.16 -46.30
CA PRO A 615 -38.06 -37.84 -45.62
C PRO A 615 -37.30 -36.86 -44.78
N THR A 616 -37.25 -37.11 -43.44
CA THR A 616 -36.44 -36.43 -42.53
C THR A 616 -34.98 -36.35 -43.06
N PRO A 617 -34.36 -35.19 -43.17
CA PRO A 617 -32.99 -35.12 -43.65
C PRO A 617 -32.13 -36.02 -42.77
N SER A 618 -31.37 -36.91 -43.39
CA SER A 618 -30.40 -37.77 -42.72
C SER A 618 -29.48 -36.89 -41.90
N ALA A 619 -29.48 -37.06 -40.58
CA ALA A 619 -28.60 -36.31 -39.67
C ALA A 619 -27.16 -36.48 -40.17
N THR A 620 -26.52 -35.40 -40.49
CA THR A 620 -25.08 -35.41 -40.82
C THR A 620 -24.31 -35.77 -39.55
N PRO A 621 -23.43 -36.77 -39.55
CA PRO A 621 -22.64 -37.09 -38.39
C PRO A 621 -21.86 -35.85 -37.90
N ALA A 622 -21.74 -35.72 -36.59
CA ALA A 622 -20.98 -34.62 -35.99
C ALA A 622 -19.54 -34.59 -36.55
N HIS A 623 -19.06 -33.41 -36.92
CA HIS A 623 -17.78 -33.24 -37.62
C HIS A 623 -17.12 -31.87 -37.35
N TRP A 624 -15.83 -31.82 -37.69
CA TRP A 624 -15.02 -30.60 -37.58
C TRP A 624 -15.29 -29.64 -38.74
N VAL A 625 -15.49 -28.35 -38.44
CA VAL A 625 -15.67 -27.26 -39.40
C VAL A 625 -14.63 -26.16 -39.15
N ASN A 626 -13.86 -25.83 -40.17
CA ASN A 626 -12.96 -24.67 -40.11
C ASN A 626 -13.67 -23.44 -40.67
N THR A 627 -13.84 -22.41 -39.86
CA THR A 627 -14.62 -21.20 -40.20
C THR A 627 -13.74 -20.01 -40.59
N GLY A 628 -12.43 -20.16 -40.71
CA GLY A 628 -11.48 -19.04 -40.89
C GLY A 628 -11.18 -18.24 -39.60
N ALA A 629 -12.12 -18.21 -38.66
CA ALA A 629 -11.92 -17.69 -37.32
C ALA A 629 -11.37 -18.77 -36.36
N GLY A 630 -11.43 -20.03 -36.73
CA GLY A 630 -10.95 -21.17 -35.95
C GLY A 630 -11.79 -22.42 -36.19
N TRP A 631 -11.36 -23.52 -35.59
CA TRP A 631 -12.06 -24.80 -35.66
C TRP A 631 -13.28 -24.80 -34.73
N LYS A 632 -14.41 -25.34 -35.24
CA LYS A 632 -15.66 -25.57 -34.53
C LYS A 632 -16.08 -27.04 -34.66
N TRP A 633 -16.83 -27.55 -33.69
CA TRP A 633 -17.44 -28.86 -33.74
C TRP A 633 -18.93 -28.72 -34.00
N GLN A 634 -19.40 -29.19 -35.20
CA GLN A 634 -20.80 -29.22 -35.54
C GLN A 634 -21.42 -30.50 -34.99
N LEU A 635 -22.50 -30.38 -34.26
CA LEU A 635 -23.26 -31.47 -33.68
C LEU A 635 -24.22 -32.09 -34.75
N GLU A 636 -24.74 -33.26 -34.48
CA GLU A 636 -25.64 -33.98 -35.41
C GLU A 636 -26.93 -33.20 -35.72
N ASP A 637 -27.36 -32.30 -34.82
CA ASP A 637 -28.50 -31.41 -35.00
C ASP A 637 -28.19 -30.16 -35.84
N GLY A 638 -26.97 -30.06 -36.35
CA GLY A 638 -26.48 -28.93 -37.13
C GLY A 638 -26.02 -27.72 -36.35
N SER A 639 -26.20 -27.69 -35.01
CA SER A 639 -25.67 -26.61 -34.13
C SER A 639 -24.18 -26.78 -33.89
N PHE A 640 -23.52 -25.71 -33.36
CA PHE A 640 -22.13 -25.79 -32.96
C PHE A 640 -22.00 -25.93 -31.44
N ALA A 641 -21.07 -26.77 -31.02
CA ALA A 641 -20.66 -26.81 -29.60
C ALA A 641 -20.15 -25.43 -29.18
N ALA A 642 -20.74 -24.83 -28.17
CA ALA A 642 -20.35 -23.53 -27.63
C ALA A 642 -20.42 -23.53 -26.09
N SER A 643 -19.50 -22.86 -25.44
CA SER A 643 -19.37 -22.75 -23.95
C SER A 643 -19.32 -24.12 -23.25
N GLN A 644 -18.85 -25.17 -23.92
CA GLN A 644 -18.85 -26.54 -23.38
C GLN A 644 -17.62 -27.34 -23.79
N SER A 645 -17.34 -28.40 -23.02
CA SER A 645 -16.34 -29.40 -23.37
C SER A 645 -17.01 -30.60 -24.04
N VAL A 646 -16.39 -31.14 -25.07
CA VAL A 646 -16.88 -32.31 -25.84
C VAL A 646 -15.77 -33.33 -25.91
N VAL A 647 -16.10 -34.60 -25.69
CA VAL A 647 -15.20 -35.74 -25.95
C VAL A 647 -15.33 -36.14 -27.41
N ILE A 648 -14.23 -36.07 -28.15
CA ILE A 648 -14.17 -36.42 -29.57
C ILE A 648 -13.03 -37.43 -29.77
N GLY A 649 -13.38 -38.66 -30.08
CA GLY A 649 -12.42 -39.75 -30.00
C GLY A 649 -11.93 -39.96 -28.57
N ASP A 650 -10.61 -40.06 -28.40
CA ASP A 650 -9.97 -40.26 -27.09
C ASP A 650 -9.58 -38.94 -26.36
N ALA A 651 -9.95 -37.79 -26.94
CA ALA A 651 -9.54 -36.50 -26.40
C ALA A 651 -10.75 -35.61 -26.03
N THR A 652 -10.56 -34.77 -25.02
CA THR A 652 -11.52 -33.74 -24.63
C THR A 652 -11.12 -32.43 -25.27
N TYR A 653 -12.08 -31.76 -25.92
CA TYR A 653 -11.93 -30.43 -26.51
C TYR A 653 -12.84 -29.44 -25.81
N ARG A 654 -12.43 -28.20 -25.76
CA ARG A 654 -13.21 -27.09 -25.20
C ARG A 654 -13.58 -26.11 -26.31
N PHE A 655 -14.82 -25.61 -26.28
CA PHE A 655 -15.30 -24.59 -27.20
C PHE A 655 -15.74 -23.35 -26.41
N ASN A 656 -15.25 -22.19 -26.81
CA ASN A 656 -15.62 -20.92 -26.21
C ASN A 656 -17.08 -20.51 -26.53
N ALA A 657 -17.51 -19.33 -26.09
CA ALA A 657 -18.87 -18.84 -26.31
C ALA A 657 -19.20 -18.67 -27.79
N ASP A 658 -18.22 -18.39 -28.63
CA ASP A 658 -18.40 -18.31 -30.12
C ASP A 658 -18.34 -19.65 -30.79
N GLY A 659 -18.22 -20.75 -30.04
CA GLY A 659 -18.08 -22.11 -30.55
C GLY A 659 -16.72 -22.40 -31.17
N ILE A 660 -15.71 -21.57 -30.94
CA ILE A 660 -14.33 -21.77 -31.41
C ILE A 660 -13.58 -22.67 -30.44
N MET A 661 -12.87 -23.66 -31.01
CA MET A 661 -12.02 -24.58 -30.24
C MET A 661 -10.92 -23.82 -29.48
N VAL A 662 -10.82 -24.06 -28.17
CA VAL A 662 -9.82 -23.49 -27.31
C VAL A 662 -8.48 -24.20 -27.50
N THR A 663 -7.38 -23.43 -27.48
CA THR A 663 -5.99 -23.92 -27.48
C THR A 663 -5.19 -23.13 -26.46
N GLY A 664 -4.10 -23.72 -25.93
CA GLY A 664 -3.29 -23.11 -24.89
C GLY A 664 -3.96 -23.13 -23.52
N TRP A 665 -3.63 -22.16 -22.68
CA TRP A 665 -4.12 -22.07 -21.32
C TRP A 665 -5.52 -21.48 -21.25
N GLU A 666 -6.41 -22.12 -20.51
CA GLU A 666 -7.78 -21.65 -20.22
C GLU A 666 -8.06 -21.73 -18.72
N GLN A 667 -8.69 -20.69 -18.21
CA GLN A 667 -9.20 -20.70 -16.83
C GLN A 667 -10.73 -20.79 -16.84
N GLN A 668 -11.27 -21.76 -16.11
CA GLN A 668 -12.70 -21.90 -15.91
C GLN A 668 -12.98 -22.11 -14.41
N ASP A 669 -13.88 -21.32 -13.84
CA ASP A 669 -14.25 -21.36 -12.40
C ASP A 669 -13.02 -21.34 -11.48
N GLY A 670 -12.04 -20.49 -11.80
CA GLY A 670 -10.80 -20.35 -11.05
C GLY A 670 -9.81 -21.51 -11.22
N LYS A 671 -10.10 -22.50 -12.06
CA LYS A 671 -9.24 -23.65 -12.31
C LYS A 671 -8.59 -23.55 -13.67
N TRP A 672 -7.30 -23.81 -13.75
CA TRP A 672 -6.54 -23.80 -14.98
C TRP A 672 -6.52 -25.17 -15.64
N SER A 673 -6.70 -25.18 -16.96
CA SER A 673 -6.49 -26.30 -17.84
C SER A 673 -5.63 -25.86 -19.03
N HIS A 674 -4.99 -26.80 -19.69
CA HIS A 674 -4.22 -26.55 -20.89
C HIS A 674 -4.74 -27.41 -22.05
N TYR A 675 -4.78 -26.82 -23.24
CA TYR A 675 -5.17 -27.49 -24.49
C TYR A 675 -4.03 -27.37 -25.48
N SER A 676 -3.66 -28.48 -26.09
CA SER A 676 -2.60 -28.50 -27.11
C SER A 676 -2.91 -27.55 -28.28
N SER A 677 -1.96 -27.30 -29.16
CA SER A 677 -2.17 -26.53 -30.39
C SER A 677 -3.22 -27.14 -31.30
N TYR A 678 -3.57 -28.42 -31.11
CA TYR A 678 -4.65 -29.14 -31.82
C TYR A 678 -5.95 -29.15 -31.00
N GLY A 679 -6.04 -28.44 -29.89
CA GLY A 679 -7.24 -28.32 -29.06
C GLY A 679 -7.49 -29.48 -28.10
N ALA A 680 -6.68 -30.54 -28.10
CA ALA A 680 -6.82 -31.65 -27.16
C ALA A 680 -6.39 -31.22 -25.76
N ARG A 681 -7.23 -31.51 -24.75
CA ARG A 681 -6.93 -31.19 -23.33
C ARG A 681 -5.70 -31.95 -22.87
N THR A 682 -4.77 -31.23 -22.24
CA THR A 682 -3.58 -31.81 -21.66
C THR A 682 -3.93 -32.55 -20.36
N ASN A 683 -3.43 -33.76 -20.21
CA ASN A 683 -3.55 -34.59 -19.00
C ASN A 683 -2.15 -35.12 -18.61
N GLY A 684 -1.85 -35.18 -17.31
CA GLY A 684 -0.52 -35.59 -16.84
C GLY A 684 0.51 -34.48 -16.96
N TRP A 685 1.76 -34.82 -17.21
CA TRP A 685 2.88 -33.90 -17.26
C TRP A 685 2.94 -33.07 -18.54
N LEU A 686 3.17 -31.78 -18.38
CA LEU A 686 3.45 -30.82 -19.45
C LEU A 686 4.77 -30.11 -19.13
N HIS A 687 5.68 -30.07 -20.09
CA HIS A 687 6.85 -29.21 -20.03
C HIS A 687 6.67 -28.05 -21.02
N GLU A 688 6.56 -26.84 -20.47
CA GLU A 688 6.36 -25.63 -21.26
C GLU A 688 7.12 -24.47 -20.60
N ASP A 689 7.72 -23.62 -21.41
CA ASP A 689 8.50 -22.44 -20.97
C ASP A 689 9.55 -22.76 -19.89
N GLY A 690 10.25 -23.90 -20.05
CA GLY A 690 11.30 -24.33 -19.12
C GLY A 690 10.81 -24.79 -17.75
N SER A 691 9.51 -25.00 -17.61
CA SER A 691 8.88 -25.44 -16.35
C SER A 691 8.00 -26.66 -16.56
N TRP A 692 7.91 -27.50 -15.55
CA TRP A 692 7.02 -28.64 -15.54
C TRP A 692 5.71 -28.29 -14.82
N PHE A 693 4.60 -28.74 -15.41
CA PHE A 693 3.25 -28.67 -14.87
C PHE A 693 2.65 -30.07 -14.81
N TYR A 694 1.67 -30.27 -13.96
CA TYR A 694 0.93 -31.53 -13.94
C TYR A 694 -0.57 -31.26 -13.92
N PHE A 695 -1.28 -31.91 -14.83
CA PHE A 695 -2.72 -31.82 -14.92
C PHE A 695 -3.36 -33.15 -14.47
N ASP A 696 -4.34 -33.05 -13.60
CA ASP A 696 -5.08 -34.21 -13.13
C ASP A 696 -5.61 -35.03 -14.32
N PRO A 697 -5.26 -36.30 -14.46
CA PRO A 697 -5.62 -37.09 -15.64
C PRO A 697 -7.14 -37.20 -15.89
N SER A 698 -7.95 -37.16 -14.82
CA SER A 698 -9.40 -37.31 -14.93
C SER A 698 -10.11 -35.99 -15.24
N THR A 699 -9.69 -34.91 -14.62
CA THR A 699 -10.35 -33.60 -14.72
C THR A 699 -9.69 -32.65 -15.68
N GLY A 700 -8.38 -32.83 -15.98
CA GLY A 700 -7.57 -31.88 -16.75
C GLY A 700 -7.23 -30.59 -15.99
N VAL A 701 -7.49 -30.54 -14.70
CA VAL A 701 -7.19 -29.37 -13.87
C VAL A 701 -5.73 -29.39 -13.45
N MET A 702 -5.06 -28.27 -13.61
CA MET A 702 -3.67 -28.06 -13.20
C MET A 702 -3.51 -28.27 -11.69
N LYS A 703 -2.49 -29.02 -11.30
CA LYS A 703 -2.11 -29.18 -9.88
C LYS A 703 -1.37 -27.96 -9.38
N THR A 704 -1.73 -27.55 -8.20
CA THR A 704 -1.04 -26.55 -7.36
C THR A 704 -0.80 -27.15 -6.00
N TRP A 705 0.18 -26.62 -5.24
CA TRP A 705 0.53 -27.13 -3.92
C TRP A 705 1.07 -28.56 -3.93
N TRP A 706 0.83 -29.29 -2.85
CA TRP A 706 1.29 -30.67 -2.68
C TRP A 706 0.48 -31.64 -3.52
N ALA A 707 1.18 -32.49 -4.26
CA ALA A 707 0.58 -33.62 -4.97
C ALA A 707 1.45 -34.86 -4.88
N GLN A 708 0.82 -36.01 -4.69
CA GLN A 708 1.48 -37.30 -4.83
C GLN A 708 1.20 -37.84 -6.21
N ILE A 709 2.26 -38.10 -7.00
CA ILE A 709 2.20 -38.55 -8.37
C ILE A 709 3.15 -39.76 -8.47
N ASP A 710 2.65 -40.90 -8.92
CA ASP A 710 3.42 -42.14 -9.07
C ASP A 710 4.23 -42.52 -7.80
N GLY A 711 3.65 -42.26 -6.63
CA GLY A 711 4.26 -42.60 -5.33
C GLY A 711 5.24 -41.58 -4.78
N HIS A 712 5.60 -40.56 -5.53
CA HIS A 712 6.49 -39.49 -5.11
C HIS A 712 5.73 -38.20 -4.76
N TRP A 713 6.19 -37.46 -3.77
CA TRP A 713 5.64 -36.16 -3.42
C TRP A 713 6.32 -35.07 -4.22
N TYR A 714 5.49 -34.20 -4.78
CA TYR A 714 5.85 -32.98 -5.47
C TYR A 714 5.20 -31.79 -4.79
N ASN A 715 5.78 -30.64 -5.01
CA ASN A 715 5.12 -29.36 -4.73
C ASN A 715 5.05 -28.54 -6.00
N PHE A 716 3.93 -27.91 -6.25
CA PHE A 716 3.71 -27.01 -7.37
C PHE A 716 3.44 -25.61 -6.83
N GLY A 717 3.98 -24.58 -7.46
CA GLY A 717 3.60 -23.21 -7.19
C GLY A 717 2.10 -22.98 -7.40
N LEU A 718 1.59 -21.86 -6.94
CA LEU A 718 0.22 -21.44 -7.27
C LEU A 718 0.02 -21.25 -8.78
N ASP A 719 1.10 -20.96 -9.48
CA ASP A 719 1.19 -20.89 -10.92
C ASP A 719 1.27 -22.26 -11.61
N GLY A 720 1.18 -23.33 -10.85
CA GLY A 720 1.26 -24.70 -11.33
C GLY A 720 2.67 -25.21 -11.66
N ARG A 721 3.70 -24.37 -11.54
CA ARG A 721 5.09 -24.77 -11.83
C ARG A 721 5.61 -25.74 -10.77
N MET A 722 6.25 -26.81 -11.20
CA MET A 722 6.88 -27.78 -10.32
C MET A 722 8.05 -27.16 -9.58
N VAL A 723 8.06 -27.30 -8.27
CA VAL A 723 9.14 -26.82 -7.40
C VAL A 723 10.34 -27.75 -7.48
N THR A 724 11.53 -27.17 -7.61
CA THR A 724 12.83 -27.85 -7.50
C THR A 724 13.73 -27.08 -6.54
N GLY A 725 14.78 -27.70 -6.02
CA GLY A 725 15.69 -27.04 -5.10
C GLY A 725 15.20 -26.95 -3.67
N TRP A 726 15.73 -26.00 -2.91
CA TRP A 726 15.32 -25.73 -1.54
C TRP A 726 14.04 -24.91 -1.51
N LYS A 727 13.10 -25.29 -0.63
CA LYS A 727 11.85 -24.56 -0.42
C LYS A 727 11.47 -24.54 1.04
N ASN A 728 11.13 -23.36 1.55
CA ASN A 728 10.48 -23.23 2.84
C ASN A 728 8.95 -23.23 2.61
N LEU A 729 8.25 -24.15 3.27
CA LEU A 729 6.80 -24.28 3.22
C LEU A 729 6.28 -24.35 4.66
N ASP A 730 5.42 -23.42 5.04
CA ASP A 730 4.83 -23.35 6.38
C ASP A 730 5.85 -23.36 7.52
N GLY A 731 7.00 -22.68 7.33
CA GLY A 731 8.08 -22.59 8.31
C GLY A 731 9.04 -23.78 8.34
N HIS A 732 8.82 -24.80 7.51
CA HIS A 732 9.66 -25.99 7.39
C HIS A 732 10.42 -26.00 6.07
N TRP A 733 11.70 -26.34 6.12
CA TRP A 733 12.52 -26.47 4.93
C TRP A 733 12.38 -27.85 4.31
N TYR A 734 12.19 -27.86 3.00
CA TYR A 734 12.12 -29.02 2.14
C TYR A 734 13.19 -28.91 1.04
N ARG A 735 13.54 -30.04 0.47
CA ARG A 735 14.42 -30.11 -0.68
C ARG A 735 13.75 -30.95 -1.77
N PHE A 736 13.66 -30.41 -2.97
CA PHE A 736 13.15 -31.11 -4.13
C PHE A 736 14.30 -31.37 -5.11
N GLY A 737 14.36 -32.58 -5.69
CA GLY A 737 15.29 -32.92 -6.74
C GLY A 737 15.08 -32.06 -7.99
N THR A 738 15.99 -32.17 -8.97
CA THR A 738 15.79 -31.60 -10.31
C THR A 738 14.63 -32.25 -11.05
N ASP A 739 14.24 -33.46 -10.64
CA ASP A 739 13.08 -34.22 -11.06
C ASP A 739 11.79 -33.84 -10.30
N GLY A 740 11.86 -32.90 -9.38
CA GLY A 740 10.76 -32.45 -8.53
C GLY A 740 10.42 -33.36 -7.34
N HIS A 741 11.12 -34.49 -7.15
CA HIS A 741 10.85 -35.39 -6.03
C HIS A 741 11.23 -34.76 -4.69
N MET A 742 10.33 -34.82 -3.72
CA MET A 742 10.61 -34.38 -2.35
C MET A 742 11.68 -35.29 -1.72
N ALA A 743 12.75 -34.70 -1.22
CA ALA A 743 13.82 -35.42 -0.54
C ALA A 743 13.35 -35.93 0.83
N THR A 744 13.74 -37.17 1.17
CA THR A 744 13.60 -37.78 2.49
C THR A 744 14.89 -38.46 2.87
N GLY A 745 15.08 -38.72 4.16
CA GLY A 745 16.29 -39.41 4.68
C GLY A 745 17.54 -38.53 4.57
N TRP A 746 18.70 -39.20 4.56
CA TRP A 746 19.99 -38.53 4.44
C TRP A 746 20.25 -38.01 3.04
N GLN A 747 20.60 -36.74 2.94
CA GLN A 747 20.92 -36.06 1.68
C GLN A 747 22.27 -35.35 1.78
N ARG A 748 23.16 -35.57 0.82
CA ARG A 748 24.39 -34.83 0.68
C ARG A 748 24.18 -33.70 -0.34
N ILE A 749 24.22 -32.46 0.12
CA ILE A 749 24.00 -31.29 -0.71
C ILE A 749 25.25 -30.42 -0.64
N GLY A 750 25.97 -30.33 -1.77
CA GLY A 750 27.30 -29.77 -1.78
C GLY A 750 28.28 -30.59 -0.93
N LEU A 751 28.93 -29.95 0.03
CA LEU A 751 29.87 -30.58 0.96
C LEU A 751 29.22 -30.98 2.28
N SER A 752 27.94 -30.67 2.50
CA SER A 752 27.27 -30.86 3.79
C SER A 752 26.21 -31.97 3.74
N TRP A 753 25.99 -32.61 4.87
CA TRP A 753 24.94 -33.62 5.05
C TRP A 753 23.74 -32.99 5.76
N TYR A 754 22.55 -33.36 5.30
CA TYR A 754 21.25 -32.98 5.84
C TYR A 754 20.42 -34.23 6.06
N TYR A 755 19.43 -34.14 6.94
CA TYR A 755 18.45 -35.21 7.13
C TYR A 755 17.03 -34.66 7.02
N PHE A 756 16.23 -35.29 6.16
CA PHE A 756 14.83 -34.95 5.97
C PHE A 756 13.98 -36.08 6.54
N GLY A 757 12.97 -35.75 7.34
CA GLY A 757 12.04 -36.74 7.86
C GLY A 757 11.24 -37.42 6.73
N THR A 758 10.45 -38.43 7.08
CA THR A 758 9.50 -39.05 6.15
C THR A 758 8.41 -38.11 5.68
N ASP A 759 8.21 -37.03 6.43
CA ASP A 759 7.36 -35.86 6.08
C ASP A 759 8.05 -34.85 5.14
N GLY A 760 9.29 -35.11 4.73
CA GLY A 760 10.10 -34.26 3.90
C GLY A 760 10.70 -33.04 4.60
N GLN A 761 10.41 -32.80 5.87
CA GLN A 761 10.92 -31.65 6.60
C GLN A 761 12.39 -31.82 6.98
N MET A 762 13.21 -30.80 6.72
CA MET A 762 14.59 -30.74 7.16
C MET A 762 14.67 -30.73 8.68
N ARG A 763 15.48 -31.62 9.24
CA ARG A 763 15.68 -31.73 10.69
C ARG A 763 16.77 -30.79 11.17
N THR A 764 16.53 -30.18 12.35
CA THR A 764 17.47 -29.31 13.07
C THR A 764 17.53 -29.72 14.54
N GLY A 765 18.59 -29.33 15.25
CA GLY A 765 18.81 -29.71 16.65
C GLY A 765 19.15 -31.17 16.81
N TRP A 766 18.93 -31.72 18.00
CA TRP A 766 19.18 -33.12 18.29
C TRP A 766 18.09 -34.03 17.70
N GLN A 767 18.51 -35.04 16.95
CA GLN A 767 17.63 -36.03 16.31
C GLN A 767 18.14 -37.45 16.59
N THR A 768 17.21 -38.35 16.84
CA THR A 768 17.54 -39.80 16.91
C THR A 768 17.16 -40.44 15.59
N ILE A 769 18.15 -40.96 14.86
CA ILE A 769 17.98 -41.59 13.55
C ILE A 769 18.60 -42.98 13.64
N ASP A 770 17.84 -44.03 13.37
CA ASP A 770 18.26 -45.41 13.45
C ASP A 770 18.93 -45.75 14.81
N GLY A 771 18.36 -45.25 15.92
CA GLY A 771 18.84 -45.44 17.27
C GLY A 771 20.12 -44.71 17.66
N ARG A 772 20.62 -43.81 16.80
CA ARG A 772 21.81 -42.99 17.07
C ARG A 772 21.43 -41.52 17.14
N TRP A 773 22.12 -40.75 17.99
CA TRP A 773 21.95 -39.34 18.14
C TRP A 773 22.81 -38.56 17.14
N TYR A 774 22.19 -37.61 16.46
CA TYR A 774 22.82 -36.67 15.53
C TYR A 774 22.41 -35.25 15.89
N TYR A 775 23.31 -34.29 15.70
CA TYR A 775 22.99 -32.89 15.90
C TYR A 775 23.07 -32.12 14.58
N PHE A 776 22.02 -31.41 14.27
CA PHE A 776 21.94 -30.58 13.08
C PHE A 776 21.88 -29.08 13.49
N ALA A 777 22.72 -28.26 12.90
CA ALA A 777 22.66 -26.82 13.06
C ALA A 777 21.28 -26.26 12.69
N ARG A 778 21.01 -24.99 12.99
CA ARG A 778 19.79 -24.30 12.52
C ARG A 778 19.67 -24.26 11.00
N SER A 779 20.81 -24.27 10.30
CA SER A 779 20.88 -24.40 8.83
C SER A 779 20.54 -25.80 8.32
N GLY A 780 20.29 -26.77 9.19
CA GLY A 780 20.05 -28.16 8.82
C GLY A 780 21.32 -28.98 8.56
N VAL A 781 22.50 -28.37 8.59
CA VAL A 781 23.78 -29.08 8.36
C VAL A 781 24.07 -29.98 9.55
N TRP A 782 24.41 -31.25 9.29
CA TRP A 782 24.93 -32.17 10.30
C TRP A 782 26.31 -31.71 10.78
N ILE A 783 26.50 -31.63 12.11
CA ILE A 783 27.76 -31.21 12.77
C ILE A 783 28.38 -32.37 13.49
#